data_049ac6807850187595a0505c843d1005
#
_entry.id   049ac6807850187595a0505c843d1005
#
_cell.length_a   1.000
_cell.length_b   1.000
_cell.length_c   1.000
_cell.angle_alpha   90.00
_cell.angle_beta   90.00
_cell.angle_gamma   90.00
#
_symmetry.space_group_name_H-M   'P 1'
#
loop_
_entity.id
_entity.type
_entity.pdbx_description
1 polymer ?
#
loop_
_entity_poly.entity_id
_entity_poly.type
_entity_poly.pdbx_seq_one_letter_code
_entity_poly.pdbx_strand_id
1 'polypeptide(L)'
;MRKTVFLHFVPKYLLSFALSLLAVYSSAENISSRLTVDMTTDKACYIPGQSVVFVLSGNVPANTMVRYRHGSAILETHKLSEVMSNNKWSWTPPMADYQGYLVEVYTETTNQSTILGTIAVDVSSDWKRFPRYGFVADFDNAGGSIDKNANIKSEMAYLNRLHINGVQFQDWQWMHHKPVKLDAHGSLIPWYQDISNRWVGVEYVKNYIAEQHKYGMKSIFYNLCFGAWKNAVNDGVKTDWALLKKDGSGNFYQDYHGLPSSWASNIYLQVPGNMDWQQYMAERNTEIYSHFDFDGFQIDQLGYRGDVYDARHKVVDLPASYKSFIQAMKSAHPDKDLIMNAVSGYGADNIVSSDVDFCYNEVWGNGNGYGGVSEADFANLLGIIQANDKYSDHQRQTVFAAYINYDKADNGGSGDKMVNTPGVLLTDAVIAALGGSHLEMGDHMLTREYFPAAPLAMSDALKTAMVRYYDFQTAYQNFLRGTTSKAAYLPVVSTSSNYSVNAWPPKSYSITTFAKKVGNCDVLHFLNFLNTDDLSWRDVWGTRTFPDKYTGIPITVTANRKIDKVWAASPDSHAGAVQELAFTQKGDDVSFVLPSLEFWTMVVMEGSNDEDHVYITGEAVQLDGHAAYDLAYAVPMTNKGEGKVFKVTTYLKANELFKFTNGRDWRYCKSYCAEYKDYQFNSFVSLAHITTLGEDFKFMVPEAGYYDITIDLEKMRVYLTKADLSGLSAIIADKSPSGEFASWYSVSGVPVDKPRKGIYVRNGRKVLF
;
A
#
# COMPACT_ATOMS: atom_id res chain seq x y z
N MET A 1 31.67 -61.73 -28.82
CA MET A 1 32.31 -61.26 -27.61
C MET A 1 33.03 -59.97 -27.87
N ARG A 2 32.40 -58.84 -27.72
CA ARG A 2 33.05 -57.50 -27.54
C ARG A 2 32.05 -56.64 -26.78
N LYS A 3 32.39 -56.29 -25.55
CA LYS A 3 31.67 -55.35 -24.72
C LYS A 3 32.01 -53.93 -25.21
N THR A 4 31.04 -53.19 -25.66
CA THR A 4 31.18 -51.78 -26.00
C THR A 4 30.76 -50.98 -24.79
N VAL A 5 31.71 -50.20 -24.22
CA VAL A 5 31.50 -49.26 -23.12
C VAL A 5 31.04 -47.95 -23.76
N PHE A 6 29.82 -47.49 -23.46
CA PHE A 6 29.39 -46.13 -23.78
C PHE A 6 29.85 -45.18 -22.66
N LEU A 7 30.83 -44.32 -22.97
CA LEU A 7 31.15 -43.16 -22.17
C LEU A 7 30.09 -42.06 -22.45
N HIS A 8 29.32 -41.69 -21.43
CA HIS A 8 28.49 -40.52 -21.47
C HIS A 8 29.34 -39.26 -21.23
N PHE A 9 29.44 -38.43 -22.26
CA PHE A 9 29.96 -37.06 -22.11
C PHE A 9 28.96 -36.22 -21.37
N VAL A 10 29.24 -35.85 -20.13
CA VAL A 10 28.54 -34.79 -19.41
C VAL A 10 29.21 -33.46 -19.79
N PRO A 11 28.46 -32.46 -20.29
CA PRO A 11 29.06 -31.18 -20.68
C PRO A 11 29.65 -30.47 -19.46
N LYS A 12 30.94 -30.14 -19.51
CA LYS A 12 31.68 -29.41 -18.47
C LYS A 12 31.06 -28.06 -18.07
N TYR A 13 30.11 -27.55 -18.81
CA TYR A 13 29.44 -26.27 -18.54
C TYR A 13 28.35 -26.34 -17.45
N LEU A 14 27.78 -27.52 -17.17
CA LEU A 14 26.79 -27.67 -16.09
C LEU A 14 27.46 -27.71 -14.70
N LEU A 15 28.68 -28.16 -14.61
CA LEU A 15 29.42 -28.22 -13.33
C LEU A 15 29.99 -26.86 -12.91
N SER A 16 30.38 -25.99 -13.85
CA SER A 16 30.84 -24.63 -13.54
C SER A 16 29.68 -23.70 -13.15
N PHE A 17 28.46 -23.93 -13.67
CA PHE A 17 27.29 -23.15 -13.29
C PHE A 17 26.80 -23.49 -11.87
N ALA A 18 26.85 -24.77 -11.48
CA ALA A 18 26.52 -25.21 -10.10
C ALA A 18 27.55 -24.72 -9.08
N LEU A 19 28.86 -24.66 -9.45
CA LEU A 19 29.90 -24.16 -8.57
C LEU A 19 29.93 -22.63 -8.44
N SER A 20 29.54 -21.88 -9.49
CA SER A 20 29.39 -20.42 -9.41
C SER A 20 28.16 -20.01 -8.60
N LEU A 21 27.05 -20.77 -8.65
CA LEU A 21 25.91 -20.58 -7.77
C LEU A 21 26.26 -20.89 -6.30
N LEU A 22 27.06 -21.93 -6.04
CA LEU A 22 27.52 -22.26 -4.66
C LEU A 22 28.50 -21.23 -4.08
N ALA A 23 29.29 -20.54 -4.89
CA ALA A 23 30.21 -19.50 -4.44
C ALA A 23 29.55 -18.17 -4.10
N VAL A 24 28.34 -17.87 -4.67
CA VAL A 24 27.56 -16.67 -4.35
C VAL A 24 26.70 -16.87 -3.07
N TYR A 25 26.49 -18.13 -2.65
CA TYR A 25 25.77 -18.43 -1.40
C TYR A 25 26.55 -18.10 -0.11
N SER A 26 27.81 -17.67 -0.19
CA SER A 26 28.64 -17.40 1.00
C SER A 26 28.49 -16.01 1.59
N SER A 27 27.66 -15.14 1.01
CA SER A 27 27.36 -13.82 1.56
C SER A 27 25.91 -13.68 2.08
N ALA A 28 25.21 -14.81 2.31
CA ALA A 28 23.92 -14.78 2.97
C ALA A 28 24.11 -14.30 4.42
N GLU A 29 23.50 -13.20 4.76
CA GLU A 29 23.44 -12.69 6.14
C GLU A 29 22.81 -13.78 7.03
N ASN A 30 23.59 -14.36 7.96
CA ASN A 30 23.06 -15.28 8.96
C ASN A 30 22.38 -14.46 10.04
N ILE A 31 21.05 -14.49 10.05
CA ILE A 31 20.30 -13.95 11.17
C ILE A 31 20.00 -15.08 12.13
N SER A 32 20.42 -14.90 13.36
CA SER A 32 19.95 -15.76 14.44
C SER A 32 18.42 -15.70 14.47
N SER A 33 17.77 -16.81 14.67
CA SER A 33 16.30 -16.90 14.75
C SER A 33 15.70 -16.04 15.87
N ARG A 34 16.54 -15.45 16.72
CA ARG A 34 16.17 -14.56 17.81
C ARG A 34 17.01 -13.29 17.74
N LEU A 35 16.33 -12.15 17.54
CA LEU A 35 16.95 -10.84 17.68
C LEU A 35 17.50 -10.70 19.10
N THR A 36 18.71 -10.14 19.23
CA THR A 36 19.40 -9.99 20.51
C THR A 36 19.10 -8.67 21.20
N VAL A 37 18.58 -7.71 20.44
CA VAL A 37 18.18 -6.38 20.95
C VAL A 37 16.80 -6.01 20.45
N ASP A 38 16.09 -5.22 21.23
CA ASP A 38 14.87 -4.53 20.83
C ASP A 38 15.11 -3.02 20.84
N MET A 39 14.32 -2.31 20.03
CA MET A 39 14.41 -0.86 19.88
C MET A 39 13.03 -0.24 19.94
N THR A 40 12.97 0.97 20.47
CA THR A 40 11.75 1.81 20.44
C THR A 40 12.09 3.20 19.92
N THR A 41 11.09 3.89 19.40
CA THR A 41 11.17 5.30 19.00
C THR A 41 10.33 6.19 19.93
N ASP A 42 10.68 7.45 20.02
CA ASP A 42 9.94 8.43 20.84
C ASP A 42 8.58 8.83 20.24
N LYS A 43 8.33 8.51 18.94
CA LYS A 43 7.05 8.75 18.27
C LYS A 43 6.73 7.63 17.28
N ALA A 44 5.45 7.47 16.97
CA ALA A 44 4.95 6.54 15.97
C ALA A 44 5.10 7.06 14.51
N CYS A 45 5.11 8.38 14.35
CA CYS A 45 5.20 9.06 13.07
C CYS A 45 5.92 10.40 13.23
N TYR A 46 6.70 10.80 12.23
CA TYR A 46 7.50 12.02 12.21
C TYR A 46 7.15 12.88 10.99
N ILE A 47 7.27 14.20 11.12
CA ILE A 47 7.22 15.09 9.96
C ILE A 47 8.63 15.32 9.40
N PRO A 48 8.78 15.68 8.10
CA PRO A 48 10.09 16.01 7.52
C PRO A 48 10.90 16.98 8.37
N GLY A 49 12.18 16.66 8.59
CA GLY A 49 13.10 17.46 9.40
C GLY A 49 13.07 17.20 10.91
N GLN A 50 12.16 16.38 11.42
CA GLN A 50 12.20 15.95 12.83
C GLN A 50 13.26 14.87 13.04
N SER A 51 13.99 14.99 14.14
CA SER A 51 14.88 13.93 14.60
C SER A 51 14.10 12.82 15.31
N VAL A 52 14.47 11.58 14.99
CA VAL A 52 13.98 10.37 15.66
C VAL A 52 14.91 10.04 16.81
N VAL A 53 14.36 9.79 17.99
CA VAL A 53 15.13 9.32 19.15
C VAL A 53 14.89 7.82 19.33
N PHE A 54 15.96 7.03 19.22
CA PHE A 54 15.94 5.59 19.45
C PHE A 54 16.36 5.25 20.87
N VAL A 55 15.73 4.24 21.45
CA VAL A 55 16.13 3.61 22.70
C VAL A 55 16.38 2.13 22.45
N LEU A 56 17.56 1.63 22.79
CA LEU A 56 17.96 0.25 22.63
C LEU A 56 17.85 -0.50 23.95
N SER A 57 17.26 -1.67 23.91
CA SER A 57 17.18 -2.63 25.00
C SER A 57 17.98 -3.89 24.65
N GLY A 58 18.85 -4.33 25.56
CA GLY A 58 19.73 -5.47 25.35
C GLY A 58 21.20 -5.08 25.24
N ASN A 59 22.08 -6.06 25.16
CA ASN A 59 23.51 -5.86 25.08
C ASN A 59 24.01 -6.04 23.64
N VAL A 60 24.89 -5.16 23.21
CA VAL A 60 25.50 -5.20 21.88
C VAL A 60 27.02 -5.38 21.98
N PRO A 61 27.65 -6.14 21.06
CA PRO A 61 29.10 -6.19 20.91
C PRO A 61 29.73 -4.82 20.62
N ALA A 62 30.99 -4.63 20.97
CA ALA A 62 31.68 -3.35 20.77
C ALA A 62 31.86 -2.94 19.29
N ASN A 63 31.82 -3.89 18.35
CA ASN A 63 31.91 -3.67 16.92
C ASN A 63 30.52 -3.49 16.23
N THR A 64 29.48 -3.21 17.02
CA THR A 64 28.14 -3.03 16.47
C THR A 64 28.03 -1.75 15.64
N MET A 65 27.38 -1.88 14.51
CA MET A 65 27.07 -0.83 13.55
C MET A 65 25.58 -0.53 13.54
N VAL A 66 25.20 0.66 13.11
CA VAL A 66 23.83 1.03 12.77
C VAL A 66 23.80 1.59 11.35
N ARG A 67 22.82 1.16 10.54
CA ARG A 67 22.60 1.68 9.19
C ARG A 67 21.13 2.01 8.99
N TYR A 68 20.87 3.02 8.14
CA TYR A 68 19.57 3.53 7.81
C TYR A 68 19.30 3.28 6.34
N ARG A 69 18.14 2.69 6.03
CA ARG A 69 17.75 2.32 4.67
C ARG A 69 16.41 2.91 4.25
N HIS A 70 16.31 3.21 2.96
CA HIS A 70 15.06 3.35 2.25
C HIS A 70 15.02 2.31 1.13
N GLY A 71 14.15 1.31 1.25
CA GLY A 71 14.19 0.13 0.37
C GLY A 71 15.59 -0.53 0.39
N SER A 72 16.17 -0.77 -0.79
CA SER A 72 17.52 -1.33 -0.93
C SER A 72 18.66 -0.32 -0.69
N ALA A 73 18.37 0.98 -0.74
CA ALA A 73 19.38 2.02 -0.62
C ALA A 73 19.82 2.21 0.84
N ILE A 74 21.14 2.17 1.08
CA ILE A 74 21.74 2.57 2.35
C ILE A 74 21.96 4.08 2.30
N LEU A 75 21.36 4.80 3.25
CA LEU A 75 21.47 6.27 3.35
C LEU A 75 22.69 6.67 4.20
N GLU A 76 22.84 6.03 5.35
CA GLU A 76 23.91 6.32 6.31
C GLU A 76 24.33 5.03 7.04
N THR A 77 25.57 5.01 7.52
CA THR A 77 26.11 3.94 8.36
C THR A 77 27.07 4.54 9.38
N HIS A 78 26.91 4.15 10.66
CA HIS A 78 27.76 4.60 11.75
C HIS A 78 28.14 3.44 12.66
N LYS A 79 29.27 3.56 13.40
CA LYS A 79 29.48 2.72 14.57
C LYS A 79 28.51 3.11 15.66
N LEU A 80 27.80 2.14 16.21
CA LEU A 80 26.78 2.44 17.22
C LEU A 80 27.39 3.13 18.45
N SER A 81 28.62 2.74 18.86
CA SER A 81 29.33 3.35 19.97
C SER A 81 29.73 4.82 19.76
N GLU A 82 29.74 5.31 18.52
CA GLU A 82 30.07 6.72 18.22
C GLU A 82 28.85 7.63 18.28
N VAL A 83 27.64 7.08 18.07
CA VAL A 83 26.38 7.84 18.03
C VAL A 83 25.51 7.63 19.26
N MET A 84 25.67 6.51 19.98
CA MET A 84 24.83 6.10 21.11
C MET A 84 25.41 6.54 22.45
N SER A 85 24.59 7.11 23.32
CA SER A 85 24.91 7.40 24.73
C SER A 85 23.73 7.00 25.61
N ASN A 86 24.00 6.31 26.73
CA ASN A 86 22.97 5.82 27.65
C ASN A 86 21.85 5.04 26.95
N ASN A 87 22.22 4.14 26.04
CA ASN A 87 21.32 3.34 25.22
C ASN A 87 20.38 4.15 24.32
N LYS A 88 20.71 5.40 24.01
CA LYS A 88 19.93 6.30 23.16
C LYS A 88 20.80 6.92 22.09
N TRP A 89 20.23 7.12 20.92
CA TRP A 89 20.82 7.94 19.86
C TRP A 89 19.71 8.63 19.05
N SER A 90 20.12 9.58 18.22
CA SER A 90 19.18 10.29 17.34
C SER A 90 19.64 10.22 15.89
N TRP A 91 18.67 10.22 14.99
CA TRP A 91 18.89 10.34 13.56
C TRP A 91 17.85 11.30 12.96
N THR A 92 18.28 12.15 12.04
CA THR A 92 17.36 13.00 11.27
C THR A 92 17.22 12.43 9.87
N PRO A 93 16.05 11.87 9.53
CA PRO A 93 15.79 11.36 8.19
C PRO A 93 15.92 12.46 7.12
N PRO A 94 16.15 12.09 5.83
CA PRO A 94 16.03 13.04 4.72
C PRO A 94 14.70 13.79 4.73
N MET A 95 14.70 15.00 4.14
CA MET A 95 13.53 15.91 4.09
C MET A 95 12.38 15.40 3.21
N ALA A 96 12.52 14.23 2.58
CA ALA A 96 11.47 13.64 1.76
C ALA A 96 10.27 13.24 2.61
N ASP A 97 9.08 13.69 2.21
CA ASP A 97 7.83 13.37 2.88
C ASP A 97 7.25 12.02 2.43
N TYR A 98 6.43 11.42 3.27
CA TYR A 98 5.75 10.14 3.01
C TYR A 98 6.73 9.00 2.74
N GLN A 99 7.78 8.87 3.56
CA GLN A 99 8.81 7.84 3.42
C GLN A 99 8.85 6.89 4.62
N GLY A 100 8.96 5.59 4.30
CA GLY A 100 9.28 4.56 5.28
C GLY A 100 10.77 4.24 5.25
N TYR A 101 11.38 4.08 6.42
CA TYR A 101 12.79 3.72 6.57
C TYR A 101 12.94 2.50 7.47
N LEU A 102 13.97 1.68 7.21
CA LEU A 102 14.40 0.61 8.09
C LEU A 102 15.74 0.98 8.74
N VAL A 103 15.81 0.85 10.06
CA VAL A 103 17.04 1.01 10.85
C VAL A 103 17.49 -0.36 11.30
N GLU A 104 18.71 -0.73 10.97
CA GLU A 104 19.31 -2.02 11.26
C GLU A 104 20.50 -1.84 12.21
N VAL A 105 20.47 -2.52 13.36
CA VAL A 105 21.59 -2.67 14.26
C VAL A 105 22.23 -4.03 13.99
N TYR A 106 23.50 -4.04 13.63
CA TYR A 106 24.18 -5.25 13.13
C TYR A 106 25.67 -5.30 13.52
N THR A 107 26.24 -6.49 13.41
CA THR A 107 27.70 -6.69 13.46
C THR A 107 28.20 -7.13 12.09
N GLU A 108 29.41 -6.74 11.75
CA GLU A 108 30.02 -7.09 10.49
C GLU A 108 31.36 -7.83 10.75
N THR A 109 31.55 -8.90 10.02
CA THR A 109 32.82 -9.62 9.91
C THR A 109 33.30 -9.58 8.47
N THR A 110 34.51 -10.04 8.18
CA THR A 110 35.10 -9.95 6.82
C THR A 110 34.20 -10.54 5.72
N ASN A 111 33.32 -11.48 6.05
CA ASN A 111 32.48 -12.19 5.07
C ASN A 111 30.99 -12.21 5.40
N GLN A 112 30.54 -11.57 6.49
CA GLN A 112 29.18 -11.73 6.95
C GLN A 112 28.69 -10.56 7.81
N SER A 113 27.46 -10.12 7.57
CA SER A 113 26.70 -9.21 8.41
C SER A 113 25.67 -9.99 9.22
N THR A 114 25.57 -9.73 10.51
CA THR A 114 24.55 -10.35 11.39
C THR A 114 23.68 -9.27 11.99
N ILE A 115 22.39 -9.27 11.66
CA ILE A 115 21.40 -8.34 12.20
C ILE A 115 21.13 -8.72 13.68
N LEU A 116 21.25 -7.75 14.57
CA LEU A 116 20.95 -7.88 15.99
C LEU A 116 19.53 -7.40 16.32
N GLY A 117 19.07 -6.39 15.61
CA GLY A 117 17.74 -5.82 15.75
C GLY A 117 17.37 -4.87 14.61
N THR A 118 16.09 -4.69 14.38
CA THR A 118 15.55 -3.73 13.40
C THR A 118 14.42 -2.92 14.01
N ILE A 119 14.19 -1.71 13.49
CA ILE A 119 13.00 -0.89 13.74
C ILE A 119 12.72 -0.03 12.53
N ALA A 120 11.43 0.22 12.27
CA ALA A 120 11.02 1.12 11.21
C ALA A 120 10.90 2.58 11.69
N VAL A 121 10.90 3.50 10.73
CA VAL A 121 10.61 4.93 10.93
C VAL A 121 9.68 5.38 9.83
N ASP A 122 8.55 6.01 10.22
CA ASP A 122 7.62 6.67 9.31
C ASP A 122 7.85 8.19 9.33
N VAL A 123 8.15 8.77 8.18
CA VAL A 123 8.21 10.22 7.99
C VAL A 123 7.05 10.63 7.10
N SER A 124 5.97 11.11 7.72
CA SER A 124 4.75 11.52 7.03
C SER A 124 4.16 12.76 7.70
N SER A 125 4.05 13.86 6.97
CA SER A 125 3.43 15.10 7.45
C SER A 125 1.93 14.97 7.67
N ASP A 126 1.30 14.01 7.01
CA ASP A 126 -0.11 13.65 7.15
C ASP A 126 -0.22 12.14 7.44
N TRP A 127 -0.65 11.78 8.64
CA TRP A 127 -0.77 10.40 9.10
C TRP A 127 -1.75 9.56 8.24
N LYS A 128 -2.72 10.20 7.62
CA LYS A 128 -3.76 9.57 6.79
C LYS A 128 -3.21 9.02 5.47
N ARG A 129 -1.99 9.40 5.11
CA ARG A 129 -1.31 8.87 3.92
C ARG A 129 -0.97 7.40 4.06
N PHE A 130 -0.55 6.97 5.25
CA PHE A 130 -0.25 5.60 5.60
C PHE A 130 -0.88 5.24 6.95
N PRO A 131 -2.23 5.16 7.04
CA PRO A 131 -2.91 4.95 8.29
C PRO A 131 -2.58 3.55 8.85
N ARG A 132 -2.09 3.52 10.08
CA ARG A 132 -2.01 2.34 10.93
C ARG A 132 -2.92 2.62 12.10
N TYR A 133 -4.15 2.12 11.98
CA TYR A 133 -5.25 2.50 12.83
C TYR A 133 -5.45 1.46 13.93
N GLY A 134 -5.49 1.92 15.17
CA GLY A 134 -5.74 1.13 16.36
C GLY A 134 -7.00 1.56 17.08
N PHE A 135 -7.27 0.98 18.25
CA PHE A 135 -8.43 1.30 19.04
C PHE A 135 -8.15 1.23 20.55
N VAL A 136 -9.01 1.88 21.35
CA VAL A 136 -9.15 1.69 22.80
C VAL A 136 -10.62 1.61 23.15
N ALA A 137 -10.99 0.71 24.05
CA ALA A 137 -12.37 0.42 24.39
C ALA A 137 -12.62 0.25 25.90
N ASP A 138 -11.58 0.17 26.73
CA ASP A 138 -11.68 0.03 28.18
C ASP A 138 -11.26 1.32 28.91
N PHE A 139 -12.22 1.95 29.60
CA PHE A 139 -12.04 3.20 30.35
C PHE A 139 -12.40 3.04 31.84
N ASP A 140 -12.39 1.80 32.33
CA ASP A 140 -12.68 1.48 33.72
C ASP A 140 -11.39 1.18 34.51
N ASN A 141 -11.44 1.33 35.82
CA ASN A 141 -10.37 0.96 36.74
C ASN A 141 -10.78 -0.22 37.66
N ALA A 142 -11.79 -0.96 37.28
CA ALA A 142 -12.35 -2.09 38.03
C ALA A 142 -12.62 -1.73 39.52
N GLY A 143 -13.22 -0.57 39.76
CA GLY A 143 -13.50 -0.06 41.12
C GLY A 143 -12.24 0.29 41.90
N GLY A 144 -11.14 0.63 41.23
CA GLY A 144 -9.85 0.98 41.85
C GLY A 144 -8.95 -0.22 42.15
N SER A 145 -9.30 -1.41 41.64
CA SER A 145 -8.48 -2.62 41.79
C SER A 145 -7.30 -2.72 40.88
N ILE A 146 -7.25 -1.86 39.82
CA ILE A 146 -6.14 -1.80 38.82
C ILE A 146 -5.57 -0.39 38.78
N ASP A 147 -4.28 -0.26 38.52
CA ASP A 147 -3.63 1.00 38.15
C ASP A 147 -3.86 1.28 36.65
N LYS A 148 -5.03 1.84 36.32
CA LYS A 148 -5.40 2.12 34.92
C LYS A 148 -4.41 3.07 34.23
N ASN A 149 -3.83 4.02 34.98
CA ASN A 149 -2.85 4.95 34.40
C ASN A 149 -1.53 4.25 34.01
N ALA A 150 -1.09 3.26 34.79
CA ALA A 150 0.06 2.44 34.40
C ALA A 150 -0.25 1.58 33.16
N ASN A 151 -1.47 1.01 33.08
CA ASN A 151 -1.91 0.26 31.92
C ASN A 151 -1.95 1.14 30.66
N ILE A 152 -2.58 2.33 30.72
CA ILE A 152 -2.63 3.29 29.62
C ILE A 152 -1.23 3.59 29.07
N LYS A 153 -0.25 3.84 29.93
CA LYS A 153 1.13 4.10 29.51
C LYS A 153 1.76 2.91 28.79
N SER A 154 1.57 1.69 29.31
CA SER A 154 2.14 0.49 28.72
C SER A 154 1.46 0.11 27.40
N GLU A 155 0.15 0.27 27.29
CA GLU A 155 -0.63 0.04 26.09
C GLU A 155 -0.23 1.03 24.98
N MET A 156 -0.15 2.32 25.28
CA MET A 156 0.26 3.33 24.29
C MET A 156 1.73 3.19 23.90
N ALA A 157 2.62 2.79 24.81
CA ALA A 157 4.00 2.44 24.46
C ALA A 157 4.08 1.24 23.50
N TYR A 158 3.22 0.23 23.70
CA TYR A 158 3.14 -0.92 22.80
C TYR A 158 2.58 -0.52 21.42
N LEU A 159 1.52 0.29 21.36
CA LEU A 159 0.99 0.82 20.11
C LEU A 159 2.03 1.68 19.37
N ASN A 160 2.81 2.49 20.11
CA ASN A 160 3.95 3.23 19.54
C ASN A 160 5.00 2.27 18.93
N ARG A 161 5.31 1.17 19.62
CA ARG A 161 6.24 0.15 19.11
C ARG A 161 5.74 -0.50 17.79
N LEU A 162 4.42 -0.56 17.60
CA LEU A 162 3.76 -1.01 16.38
C LEU A 162 3.54 0.14 15.36
N HIS A 163 4.09 1.31 15.60
CA HIS A 163 3.93 2.48 14.71
C HIS A 163 2.46 2.86 14.44
N ILE A 164 1.54 2.54 15.35
CA ILE A 164 0.13 2.98 15.26
C ILE A 164 0.11 4.50 15.32
N ASN A 165 -0.50 5.14 14.33
CA ASN A 165 -0.47 6.60 14.17
C ASN A 165 -1.85 7.26 14.33
N GLY A 166 -2.93 6.48 14.48
CA GLY A 166 -4.26 6.94 14.84
C GLY A 166 -5.00 5.90 15.68
N VAL A 167 -5.84 6.33 16.63
CA VAL A 167 -6.51 5.44 17.58
C VAL A 167 -7.97 5.84 17.74
N GLN A 168 -8.86 4.87 17.50
CA GLN A 168 -10.31 5.00 17.69
C GLN A 168 -10.69 4.76 19.15
N PHE A 169 -11.51 5.64 19.71
CA PHE A 169 -12.11 5.47 21.05
C PHE A 169 -13.48 4.85 20.92
N GLN A 170 -13.58 3.53 21.05
CA GLN A 170 -14.82 2.80 20.85
C GLN A 170 -15.68 2.83 22.11
N ASP A 171 -16.99 3.12 21.98
CA ASP A 171 -17.98 3.11 23.06
C ASP A 171 -17.56 3.89 24.32
N TRP A 172 -16.88 5.03 24.11
CA TRP A 172 -16.43 5.92 25.18
C TRP A 172 -17.51 6.88 25.68
N GLN A 173 -18.55 7.12 24.84
CA GLN A 173 -19.58 8.13 25.03
C GLN A 173 -20.64 7.71 26.06
N TRP A 174 -21.27 8.70 26.72
CA TRP A 174 -22.41 8.45 27.60
C TRP A 174 -23.62 7.93 26.81
N MET A 175 -24.19 8.76 25.94
CA MET A 175 -25.31 8.39 25.08
C MET A 175 -25.00 8.79 23.63
N HIS A 176 -25.43 8.05 22.64
CA HIS A 176 -25.14 8.36 21.24
C HIS A 176 -25.60 9.76 20.82
N HIS A 177 -26.80 10.19 21.25
CA HIS A 177 -27.34 11.53 20.97
C HIS A 177 -26.80 12.60 21.93
N LYS A 178 -26.16 12.25 23.01
CA LYS A 178 -25.61 13.17 24.02
C LYS A 178 -24.32 12.58 24.60
N PRO A 179 -23.23 12.60 23.84
CA PRO A 179 -22.00 11.88 24.17
C PRO A 179 -21.35 12.35 25.47
N VAL A 180 -21.38 13.65 25.75
CA VAL A 180 -20.77 14.25 26.93
C VAL A 180 -21.79 14.34 28.08
N LYS A 181 -21.42 13.88 29.25
CA LYS A 181 -22.26 13.99 30.45
C LYS A 181 -21.82 15.18 31.31
N LEU A 182 -22.70 16.19 31.37
CA LEU A 182 -22.47 17.42 32.16
C LEU A 182 -23.43 17.50 33.35
N ASP A 183 -22.99 18.18 34.41
CA ASP A 183 -23.85 18.60 35.50
C ASP A 183 -24.64 19.87 35.15
N ALA A 184 -25.46 20.38 36.09
CA ALA A 184 -26.26 21.56 35.88
C ALA A 184 -25.44 22.86 35.71
N HIS A 185 -24.15 22.85 36.01
CA HIS A 185 -23.23 23.97 35.85
C HIS A 185 -22.35 23.86 34.60
N GLY A 186 -22.57 22.84 33.76
CA GLY A 186 -21.80 22.58 32.56
C GLY A 186 -20.43 21.91 32.81
N SER A 187 -20.21 21.37 34.01
CA SER A 187 -18.98 20.65 34.34
C SER A 187 -19.09 19.16 34.00
N LEU A 188 -18.00 18.54 33.54
CA LEU A 188 -17.95 17.11 33.26
C LEU A 188 -18.28 16.29 34.52
N ILE A 189 -19.23 15.34 34.37
CA ILE A 189 -19.45 14.30 35.36
C ILE A 189 -18.30 13.30 35.26
N PRO A 190 -17.52 13.04 36.33
CA PRO A 190 -16.27 12.28 36.24
C PRO A 190 -16.44 10.81 35.87
N TRP A 191 -17.61 10.21 36.10
CA TRP A 191 -17.95 8.84 35.81
C TRP A 191 -19.37 8.72 35.25
N TYR A 192 -19.53 7.89 34.26
CA TYR A 192 -20.84 7.51 33.72
C TYR A 192 -20.81 6.07 33.20
N GLN A 193 -21.97 5.55 32.88
CA GLN A 193 -22.10 4.25 32.24
C GLN A 193 -22.45 4.45 30.76
N ASP A 194 -21.82 3.66 29.88
CA ASP A 194 -22.13 3.60 28.48
C ASP A 194 -23.43 2.79 28.21
N ILE A 195 -23.75 2.54 26.96
CA ILE A 195 -24.94 1.81 26.54
C ILE A 195 -25.01 0.38 27.08
N SER A 196 -23.88 -0.26 27.31
CA SER A 196 -23.79 -1.61 27.86
C SER A 196 -23.68 -1.65 29.39
N ASN A 197 -23.85 -0.50 30.05
CA ASN A 197 -23.68 -0.29 31.49
C ASN A 197 -22.24 -0.47 32.02
N ARG A 198 -21.21 -0.35 31.14
CA ARG A 198 -19.84 -0.32 31.59
C ARG A 198 -19.50 1.08 32.14
N TRP A 199 -18.62 1.11 33.12
CA TRP A 199 -18.14 2.37 33.66
C TRP A 199 -17.10 3.00 32.70
N VAL A 200 -17.24 4.31 32.52
CA VAL A 200 -16.30 5.16 31.80
C VAL A 200 -15.82 6.27 32.71
N GLY A 201 -14.53 6.29 33.00
CA GLY A 201 -13.86 7.36 33.73
C GLY A 201 -13.35 8.44 32.80
N VAL A 202 -13.88 9.64 32.91
CA VAL A 202 -13.50 10.78 32.07
C VAL A 202 -12.00 11.06 32.13
N GLU A 203 -11.39 10.90 33.31
CA GLU A 203 -9.95 11.03 33.49
C GLU A 203 -9.17 10.06 32.61
N TYR A 204 -9.62 8.81 32.50
CA TYR A 204 -8.91 7.79 31.69
C TYR A 204 -9.04 8.06 30.21
N VAL A 205 -10.20 8.53 29.72
CA VAL A 205 -10.35 9.01 28.34
C VAL A 205 -9.32 10.12 28.05
N LYS A 206 -9.21 11.12 28.92
CA LYS A 206 -8.24 12.22 28.76
C LYS A 206 -6.78 11.73 28.84
N ASN A 207 -6.48 10.77 29.71
CA ASN A 207 -5.13 10.23 29.84
C ASN A 207 -4.72 9.40 28.63
N TYR A 208 -5.63 8.66 28.01
CA TYR A 208 -5.39 8.00 26.72
C TYR A 208 -5.05 9.03 25.63
N ILE A 209 -5.83 10.10 25.49
CA ILE A 209 -5.57 11.18 24.52
C ILE A 209 -4.19 11.79 24.77
N ALA A 210 -3.86 12.12 26.00
CA ALA A 210 -2.59 12.73 26.36
C ALA A 210 -1.38 11.82 26.08
N GLU A 211 -1.47 10.52 26.39
CA GLU A 211 -0.39 9.57 26.07
C GLU A 211 -0.26 9.33 24.55
N GLN A 212 -1.37 9.29 23.79
CA GLN A 212 -1.35 9.21 22.33
C GLN A 212 -0.66 10.42 21.71
N HIS A 213 -1.03 11.63 22.11
CA HIS A 213 -0.41 12.87 21.60
C HIS A 213 1.09 12.95 21.92
N LYS A 214 1.53 12.40 23.05
CA LYS A 214 2.95 12.31 23.39
C LYS A 214 3.75 11.50 22.38
N TYR A 215 3.15 10.45 21.82
CA TYR A 215 3.74 9.65 20.75
C TYR A 215 3.42 10.16 19.33
N GLY A 216 2.71 11.29 19.21
CA GLY A 216 2.32 11.85 17.91
C GLY A 216 1.16 11.11 17.23
N MET A 217 0.47 10.24 17.96
CA MET A 217 -0.74 9.57 17.46
C MET A 217 -1.93 10.52 17.46
N LYS A 218 -2.92 10.26 16.60
CA LYS A 218 -4.20 10.95 16.55
C LYS A 218 -5.26 10.22 17.36
N SER A 219 -6.07 10.97 18.09
CA SER A 219 -7.15 10.48 18.94
C SER A 219 -8.51 10.76 18.29
N ILE A 220 -9.23 9.70 17.92
CA ILE A 220 -10.46 9.79 17.11
C ILE A 220 -11.63 9.21 17.91
N PHE A 221 -12.62 10.03 18.26
CA PHE A 221 -13.78 9.51 18.99
C PHE A 221 -14.77 8.81 18.07
N TYR A 222 -15.38 7.75 18.57
CA TYR A 222 -16.44 6.99 17.90
C TYR A 222 -17.82 7.55 18.22
N ASN A 223 -18.73 7.56 17.25
CA ASN A 223 -20.18 7.61 17.47
C ASN A 223 -20.94 7.21 16.19
N LEU A 224 -22.21 6.83 16.35
CA LEU A 224 -23.13 6.56 15.24
C LEU A 224 -23.63 7.85 14.57
N CYS A 225 -23.75 7.85 13.25
CA CYS A 225 -24.32 8.99 12.50
C CYS A 225 -25.80 9.25 12.79
N PHE A 226 -26.52 8.28 13.38
CA PHE A 226 -27.98 8.29 13.49
C PHE A 226 -28.52 7.66 14.80
N GLY A 227 -27.70 7.45 15.79
CA GLY A 227 -28.10 6.74 17.01
C GLY A 227 -28.66 7.66 18.10
N ALA A 228 -29.80 7.27 18.68
CA ALA A 228 -30.34 7.90 19.89
C ALA A 228 -30.84 6.84 20.89
N TRP A 229 -30.75 7.14 22.18
CA TRP A 229 -31.32 6.25 23.21
C TRP A 229 -32.83 6.45 23.36
N LYS A 230 -33.47 5.56 24.09
CA LYS A 230 -34.87 5.68 24.48
C LYS A 230 -35.09 7.02 25.22
N ASN A 231 -36.16 7.68 24.93
CA ASN A 231 -36.54 9.00 25.52
C ASN A 231 -35.59 10.15 25.15
N ALA A 232 -34.82 10.08 24.10
CA ALA A 232 -33.94 11.17 23.63
C ALA A 232 -34.67 12.50 23.36
N VAL A 233 -35.99 12.45 23.22
CA VAL A 233 -36.86 13.64 23.13
C VAL A 233 -36.71 14.57 24.35
N ASN A 234 -36.37 14.05 25.52
CA ASN A 234 -36.10 14.83 26.72
C ASN A 234 -34.77 15.62 26.63
N ASP A 235 -33.89 15.22 25.75
CA ASP A 235 -32.60 15.83 25.46
C ASP A 235 -32.59 16.67 24.19
N GLY A 236 -33.79 16.93 23.59
CA GLY A 236 -33.96 17.82 22.44
C GLY A 236 -34.06 17.13 21.08
N VAL A 237 -33.94 15.81 21.02
CA VAL A 237 -34.15 15.03 19.77
C VAL A 237 -35.65 15.12 19.40
N LYS A 238 -35.95 15.41 18.13
CA LYS A 238 -37.34 15.54 17.69
C LYS A 238 -37.84 14.25 17.04
N THR A 239 -39.13 13.96 17.23
CA THR A 239 -39.78 12.77 16.68
C THR A 239 -39.88 12.80 15.15
N ASP A 240 -39.87 13.96 14.52
CA ASP A 240 -39.86 14.14 13.06
C ASP A 240 -38.49 13.93 12.42
N TRP A 241 -37.44 13.71 13.19
CA TRP A 241 -36.12 13.28 12.70
C TRP A 241 -36.00 11.76 12.58
N ALA A 242 -36.96 11.01 13.09
CA ALA A 242 -36.91 9.55 13.19
C ALA A 242 -36.81 8.88 11.80
N LEU A 243 -35.94 7.88 11.70
CA LEU A 243 -35.91 6.94 10.60
C LEU A 243 -36.99 5.87 10.84
N LEU A 244 -37.86 5.65 9.87
CA LEU A 244 -39.00 4.75 10.01
C LEU A 244 -38.89 3.52 9.14
N LYS A 245 -39.51 2.44 9.59
CA LYS A 245 -39.80 1.23 8.83
C LYS A 245 -41.31 0.99 8.73
N LYS A 246 -41.71 0.13 7.79
CA LYS A 246 -43.06 -0.41 7.69
C LYS A 246 -43.13 -1.84 8.24
N ASP A 247 -44.13 -2.13 9.05
CA ASP A 247 -44.46 -3.50 9.43
C ASP A 247 -45.21 -4.24 8.30
N GLY A 248 -45.45 -5.55 8.50
CA GLY A 248 -46.18 -6.38 7.55
C GLY A 248 -47.65 -5.99 7.34
N SER A 249 -48.21 -5.09 8.17
CA SER A 249 -49.54 -4.52 8.06
C SER A 249 -49.53 -3.13 7.42
N GLY A 250 -48.36 -2.59 7.10
CA GLY A 250 -48.19 -1.28 6.48
C GLY A 250 -48.08 -0.12 7.46
N ASN A 251 -48.05 -0.35 8.77
CA ASN A 251 -47.91 0.70 9.76
C ASN A 251 -46.43 1.12 9.88
N PHE A 252 -46.22 2.43 10.06
CA PHE A 252 -44.90 2.97 10.31
C PHE A 252 -44.51 2.92 11.79
N TYR A 253 -43.26 2.56 12.04
CA TYR A 253 -42.66 2.61 13.37
C TYR A 253 -41.21 3.08 13.25
N GLN A 254 -40.65 3.67 14.33
CA GLN A 254 -39.25 4.09 14.34
C GLN A 254 -38.35 2.86 14.24
N ASP A 255 -37.41 2.88 13.30
CA ASP A 255 -36.36 1.86 13.17
C ASP A 255 -35.41 1.93 14.37
N TYR A 256 -34.96 0.77 14.83
CA TYR A 256 -34.03 0.65 15.92
C TYR A 256 -33.11 -0.57 15.75
N HIS A 257 -31.94 -0.48 16.35
CA HIS A 257 -31.06 -1.63 16.56
C HIS A 257 -31.32 -2.22 17.93
N GLY A 258 -31.75 -3.50 17.94
CA GLY A 258 -32.04 -4.21 19.17
C GLY A 258 -30.75 -4.64 19.87
N LEU A 259 -30.65 -4.33 21.15
CA LEU A 259 -29.52 -4.68 22.01
C LEU A 259 -30.02 -5.60 23.15
N PRO A 260 -29.11 -6.30 23.85
CA PRO A 260 -29.48 -7.12 25.00
C PRO A 260 -30.34 -6.36 26.00
N SER A 261 -31.38 -6.99 26.54
CA SER A 261 -32.31 -6.34 27.46
C SER A 261 -31.70 -5.89 28.78
N SER A 262 -30.48 -6.35 29.09
CA SER A 262 -29.67 -5.88 30.21
C SER A 262 -28.96 -4.55 29.96
N TRP A 263 -28.91 -4.10 28.70
CA TRP A 263 -28.27 -2.82 28.34
C TRP A 263 -29.20 -1.64 28.63
N ALA A 264 -28.62 -0.45 28.73
CA ALA A 264 -29.34 0.78 29.11
C ALA A 264 -30.45 1.17 28.12
N SER A 265 -30.27 0.90 26.85
CA SER A 265 -31.20 1.22 25.78
C SER A 265 -30.97 0.39 24.53
N ASN A 266 -32.01 0.22 23.67
CA ASN A 266 -31.81 0.03 22.25
C ASN A 266 -31.30 1.33 21.59
N ILE A 267 -30.79 1.24 20.37
CA ILE A 267 -30.41 2.42 19.58
C ILE A 267 -31.56 2.74 18.60
N TYR A 268 -32.25 3.85 18.82
CA TYR A 268 -33.31 4.34 17.98
C TYR A 268 -32.72 5.24 16.88
N LEU A 269 -33.09 5.00 15.62
CA LEU A 269 -32.41 5.61 14.49
C LEU A 269 -33.08 6.91 14.04
N GLN A 270 -32.24 7.87 13.64
CA GLN A 270 -32.63 9.14 13.07
C GLN A 270 -32.26 9.18 11.59
N VAL A 271 -32.83 10.07 10.79
CA VAL A 271 -32.47 10.26 9.37
C VAL A 271 -31.13 11.03 9.29
N PRO A 272 -30.00 10.43 8.85
CA PRO A 272 -28.71 11.14 8.79
C PRO A 272 -28.74 12.37 7.87
N GLY A 273 -29.60 12.35 6.83
CA GLY A 273 -29.78 13.45 5.91
C GLY A 273 -30.70 14.58 6.40
N ASN A 274 -31.31 14.45 7.58
CA ASN A 274 -32.12 15.50 8.17
C ASN A 274 -31.24 16.66 8.67
N MET A 275 -31.42 17.86 8.17
CA MET A 275 -30.58 19.02 8.47
C MET A 275 -30.61 19.42 9.96
N ASP A 276 -31.77 19.31 10.61
CA ASP A 276 -31.88 19.65 12.04
C ASP A 276 -31.15 18.60 12.91
N TRP A 277 -31.21 17.31 12.53
CA TRP A 277 -30.42 16.27 13.17
C TRP A 277 -28.91 16.48 12.95
N GLN A 278 -28.51 16.86 11.73
CA GLN A 278 -27.10 17.19 11.42
C GLN A 278 -26.62 18.37 12.29
N GLN A 279 -27.44 19.43 12.39
CA GLN A 279 -27.12 20.58 13.24
C GLN A 279 -27.00 20.16 14.73
N TYR A 280 -27.94 19.36 15.21
CA TYR A 280 -27.92 18.83 16.57
C TYR A 280 -26.62 18.03 16.85
N MET A 281 -26.24 17.13 15.95
CA MET A 281 -25.01 16.32 16.10
C MET A 281 -23.75 17.18 15.99
N ALA A 282 -23.70 18.18 15.12
CA ALA A 282 -22.59 19.13 15.03
C ALA A 282 -22.40 19.91 16.34
N GLU A 283 -23.48 20.34 16.99
CA GLU A 283 -23.42 20.96 18.31
C GLU A 283 -22.90 19.98 19.38
N ARG A 284 -23.30 18.70 19.32
CA ARG A 284 -22.77 17.67 20.24
C ARG A 284 -21.27 17.44 20.00
N ASN A 285 -20.81 17.45 18.75
CA ASN A 285 -19.38 17.37 18.42
C ASN A 285 -18.61 18.60 18.93
N THR A 286 -19.17 19.80 18.82
CA THR A 286 -18.60 21.01 19.42
C THR A 286 -18.44 20.87 20.94
N GLU A 287 -19.43 20.28 21.61
CA GLU A 287 -19.36 20.00 23.05
C GLU A 287 -18.25 18.98 23.37
N ILE A 288 -18.09 17.91 22.55
CA ILE A 288 -17.00 16.94 22.69
C ILE A 288 -15.65 17.65 22.58
N TYR A 289 -15.40 18.40 21.50
CA TYR A 289 -14.13 19.09 21.26
C TYR A 289 -13.82 20.18 22.30
N SER A 290 -14.82 20.75 22.96
CA SER A 290 -14.61 21.73 24.02
C SER A 290 -14.14 21.11 25.35
N HIS A 291 -14.37 19.80 25.56
CA HIS A 291 -14.08 19.10 26.81
C HIS A 291 -12.95 18.07 26.68
N PHE A 292 -12.70 17.57 25.46
CA PHE A 292 -11.71 16.54 25.13
C PHE A 292 -10.88 16.95 23.91
N ASP A 293 -9.59 16.72 23.97
CA ASP A 293 -8.64 17.08 22.90
C ASP A 293 -8.60 16.03 21.80
N PHE A 294 -9.76 15.62 21.29
CA PHE A 294 -9.86 14.71 20.17
C PHE A 294 -9.46 15.39 18.84
N ASP A 295 -8.75 14.66 17.99
CA ASP A 295 -8.34 15.12 16.65
C ASP A 295 -9.43 14.94 15.59
N GLY A 296 -10.36 13.99 15.78
CA GLY A 296 -11.37 13.68 14.78
C GLY A 296 -12.51 12.80 15.26
N PHE A 297 -13.36 12.43 14.31
CA PHE A 297 -14.59 11.68 14.52
C PHE A 297 -14.64 10.42 13.62
N GLN A 298 -14.71 9.25 14.25
CA GLN A 298 -15.05 7.98 13.61
C GLN A 298 -16.57 7.84 13.58
N ILE A 299 -17.13 8.02 12.42
CA ILE A 299 -18.56 7.92 12.17
C ILE A 299 -18.90 6.46 11.89
N ASP A 300 -19.89 5.91 12.58
CA ASP A 300 -20.35 4.56 12.34
C ASP A 300 -21.80 4.51 11.88
N GLN A 301 -22.18 3.36 11.30
CA GLN A 301 -23.51 3.05 10.79
C GLN A 301 -23.77 1.53 10.92
N LEU A 302 -24.97 1.07 10.62
CA LEU A 302 -25.44 -0.30 10.92
C LEU A 302 -25.70 -1.15 9.66
N GLY A 303 -25.05 -0.85 8.53
CA GLY A 303 -25.21 -1.59 7.28
C GLY A 303 -26.57 -1.37 6.59
N TYR A 304 -26.91 -2.28 5.69
CA TYR A 304 -28.14 -2.20 4.90
C TYR A 304 -29.39 -2.41 5.79
N ARG A 305 -30.30 -1.47 5.76
CA ARG A 305 -31.50 -1.45 6.61
C ARG A 305 -32.78 -1.82 5.86
N GLY A 306 -32.73 -2.18 4.57
CA GLY A 306 -33.91 -2.34 3.73
C GLY A 306 -34.59 -1.01 3.42
N ASP A 307 -35.88 -1.05 3.10
CA ASP A 307 -36.67 0.16 2.85
C ASP A 307 -36.90 0.93 4.15
N VAL A 308 -36.46 2.18 4.16
CA VAL A 308 -36.57 3.10 5.29
C VAL A 308 -37.19 4.43 4.84
N TYR A 309 -37.82 5.14 5.76
CA TYR A 309 -38.64 6.31 5.47
C TYR A 309 -38.38 7.44 6.48
N ASP A 310 -38.61 8.67 6.06
CA ASP A 310 -38.68 9.85 6.94
C ASP A 310 -40.03 9.98 7.64
N ALA A 311 -40.15 10.95 8.53
CA ALA A 311 -41.43 11.25 9.25
C ALA A 311 -42.59 11.66 8.33
N ARG A 312 -42.30 12.00 7.08
CA ARG A 312 -43.33 12.30 6.03
C ARG A 312 -43.64 11.06 5.20
N HIS A 313 -43.16 9.92 5.61
CA HIS A 313 -43.27 8.61 4.93
C HIS A 313 -42.65 8.57 3.52
N LYS A 314 -41.66 9.41 3.24
CA LYS A 314 -40.88 9.38 2.00
C LYS A 314 -39.72 8.42 2.18
N VAL A 315 -39.40 7.68 1.13
CA VAL A 315 -38.23 6.78 1.11
C VAL A 315 -36.95 7.61 1.33
N VAL A 316 -36.10 7.13 2.21
CA VAL A 316 -34.78 7.71 2.53
C VAL A 316 -33.70 6.92 1.80
N ASP A 317 -32.92 7.62 1.00
CA ASP A 317 -31.63 7.11 0.47
C ASP A 317 -30.56 7.26 1.56
N LEU A 318 -30.27 6.16 2.28
CA LEU A 318 -29.28 6.19 3.36
C LEU A 318 -27.85 6.48 2.85
N PRO A 319 -27.34 5.88 1.75
CA PRO A 319 -26.05 6.25 1.19
C PRO A 319 -25.89 7.74 0.90
N ALA A 320 -26.86 8.34 0.23
CA ALA A 320 -26.88 9.81 -0.01
C ALA A 320 -26.96 10.61 1.29
N SER A 321 -27.69 10.09 2.30
CA SER A 321 -27.78 10.69 3.63
C SER A 321 -26.46 10.65 4.39
N TYR A 322 -25.66 9.58 4.24
CA TYR A 322 -24.32 9.50 4.81
C TYR A 322 -23.39 10.56 4.24
N LYS A 323 -23.40 10.73 2.91
CA LYS A 323 -22.64 11.80 2.25
C LYS A 323 -23.00 13.18 2.80
N SER A 324 -24.31 13.48 2.91
CA SER A 324 -24.81 14.73 3.47
C SER A 324 -24.36 14.93 4.93
N PHE A 325 -24.41 13.87 5.75
CA PHE A 325 -23.97 13.93 7.15
C PHE A 325 -22.47 14.23 7.27
N ILE A 326 -21.62 13.55 6.47
CA ILE A 326 -20.16 13.80 6.43
C ILE A 326 -19.90 15.27 6.08
N GLN A 327 -20.56 15.80 5.04
CA GLN A 327 -20.42 17.20 4.63
C GLN A 327 -20.81 18.17 5.73
N ALA A 328 -21.89 17.89 6.47
CA ALA A 328 -22.34 18.72 7.60
C ALA A 328 -21.32 18.72 8.74
N MET A 329 -20.78 17.54 9.12
CA MET A 329 -19.77 17.44 10.19
C MET A 329 -18.46 18.11 9.78
N LYS A 330 -18.01 17.95 8.53
CA LYS A 330 -16.79 18.60 8.02
C LYS A 330 -16.95 20.13 7.95
N SER A 331 -18.13 20.60 7.54
CA SER A 331 -18.41 22.05 7.51
C SER A 331 -18.42 22.67 8.90
N ALA A 332 -18.91 21.94 9.91
CA ALA A 332 -18.93 22.42 11.29
C ALA A 332 -17.52 22.44 11.93
N HIS A 333 -16.68 21.47 11.59
CA HIS A 333 -15.35 21.29 12.16
C HIS A 333 -14.31 20.96 11.05
N PRO A 334 -13.92 21.97 10.24
CA PRO A 334 -13.09 21.75 9.04
C PRO A 334 -11.66 21.28 9.33
N ASP A 335 -11.15 21.56 10.52
CA ASP A 335 -9.82 21.18 11.01
C ASP A 335 -9.77 19.77 11.61
N LYS A 336 -10.92 19.12 11.80
CA LYS A 336 -11.00 17.79 12.40
C LYS A 336 -11.00 16.68 11.35
N ASP A 337 -10.34 15.58 11.67
CA ASP A 337 -10.33 14.38 10.84
C ASP A 337 -11.70 13.69 10.88
N LEU A 338 -12.13 13.14 9.73
CA LEU A 338 -13.37 12.38 9.63
C LEU A 338 -13.13 11.03 8.97
N ILE A 339 -13.58 9.97 9.62
CA ILE A 339 -13.59 8.62 9.09
C ILE A 339 -15.03 8.10 9.17
N MET A 340 -15.50 7.35 8.18
CA MET A 340 -16.80 6.70 8.26
C MET A 340 -16.73 5.25 7.83
N ASN A 341 -17.35 4.38 8.63
CA ASN A 341 -17.45 2.95 8.37
C ASN A 341 -18.39 2.67 7.19
N ALA A 342 -17.93 1.85 6.23
CA ALA A 342 -18.75 1.26 5.19
C ALA A 342 -18.97 -0.22 5.53
N VAL A 343 -19.96 -0.49 6.41
CA VAL A 343 -20.29 -1.84 6.89
C VAL A 343 -20.64 -2.75 5.71
N SER A 344 -19.87 -3.80 5.50
CA SER A 344 -20.01 -4.72 4.36
C SER A 344 -20.11 -4.00 3.01
N GLY A 345 -19.45 -2.85 2.86
CA GLY A 345 -19.48 -2.04 1.65
C GLY A 345 -20.75 -1.20 1.43
N TYR A 346 -21.70 -1.21 2.37
CA TYR A 346 -22.95 -0.44 2.23
C TYR A 346 -22.69 1.06 2.24
N GLY A 347 -23.05 1.73 1.14
CA GLY A 347 -22.85 3.17 0.96
C GLY A 347 -21.40 3.58 0.68
N ALA A 348 -20.50 2.64 0.42
CA ALA A 348 -19.07 2.90 0.24
C ALA A 348 -18.77 3.94 -0.84
N ASP A 349 -19.49 3.93 -1.97
CA ASP A 349 -19.35 4.89 -3.04
C ASP A 349 -19.63 6.33 -2.60
N ASN A 350 -20.68 6.53 -1.82
CA ASN A 350 -21.06 7.83 -1.26
C ASN A 350 -20.12 8.27 -0.13
N ILE A 351 -19.73 7.34 0.76
CA ILE A 351 -18.82 7.59 1.90
C ILE A 351 -17.44 7.96 1.37
N VAL A 352 -16.85 7.08 0.54
CA VAL A 352 -15.47 7.24 0.07
C VAL A 352 -15.31 8.43 -0.88
N SER A 353 -16.33 8.79 -1.64
CA SER A 353 -16.32 10.01 -2.48
C SER A 353 -16.61 11.30 -1.71
N SER A 354 -16.78 11.24 -0.38
CA SER A 354 -16.99 12.41 0.49
C SER A 354 -15.68 12.85 1.16
N ASP A 355 -15.74 13.83 2.07
CA ASP A 355 -14.60 14.37 2.81
C ASP A 355 -14.18 13.46 4.00
N VAL A 356 -14.00 12.16 3.73
CA VAL A 356 -13.39 11.22 4.68
C VAL A 356 -11.90 11.11 4.43
N ASP A 357 -11.13 10.85 5.48
CA ASP A 357 -9.68 10.89 5.43
C ASP A 357 -9.04 9.61 4.86
N PHE A 358 -9.66 8.45 5.11
CA PHE A 358 -9.32 7.16 4.50
C PHE A 358 -10.58 6.27 4.40
N CYS A 359 -10.48 5.17 3.67
CA CYS A 359 -11.56 4.22 3.48
C CYS A 359 -11.57 3.22 4.64
N TYR A 360 -12.59 3.24 5.46
CA TYR A 360 -12.77 2.28 6.54
C TYR A 360 -13.88 1.29 6.19
N ASN A 361 -13.56 0.01 6.16
CA ASN A 361 -14.49 -1.05 5.83
C ASN A 361 -14.53 -2.09 6.95
N GLU A 362 -15.69 -2.25 7.54
CA GLU A 362 -15.97 -3.40 8.42
C GLU A 362 -16.35 -4.60 7.56
N VAL A 363 -15.57 -5.68 7.68
CA VAL A 363 -15.70 -6.87 6.84
C VAL A 363 -16.07 -8.07 7.67
N TRP A 364 -17.22 -8.69 7.36
CA TRP A 364 -17.78 -9.74 8.18
C TRP A 364 -17.40 -11.15 7.73
N GLY A 365 -17.12 -11.39 6.45
CA GLY A 365 -16.66 -12.64 5.90
C GLY A 365 -17.65 -13.81 6.04
N ASN A 366 -18.90 -13.56 6.39
CA ASN A 366 -19.91 -14.60 6.68
C ASN A 366 -21.00 -14.69 5.60
N GLY A 367 -20.75 -14.16 4.41
CA GLY A 367 -21.71 -14.20 3.32
C GLY A 367 -21.47 -13.11 2.29
N ASN A 368 -22.53 -12.68 1.66
CA ASN A 368 -22.48 -11.61 0.69
C ASN A 368 -22.49 -10.26 1.39
N GLY A 369 -21.49 -9.45 1.14
CA GLY A 369 -21.51 -8.02 1.41
C GLY A 369 -22.62 -7.32 0.61
N TYR A 370 -22.74 -6.01 0.79
CA TYR A 370 -23.71 -5.22 0.06
C TYR A 370 -23.49 -5.34 -1.46
N GLY A 371 -24.59 -5.47 -2.21
CA GLY A 371 -24.53 -5.70 -3.66
C GLY A 371 -24.21 -7.14 -4.08
N GLY A 372 -24.21 -8.08 -3.16
CA GLY A 372 -23.97 -9.51 -3.42
C GLY A 372 -22.50 -9.88 -3.61
N VAL A 373 -21.59 -8.99 -3.26
CA VAL A 373 -20.13 -9.25 -3.28
C VAL A 373 -19.79 -10.10 -2.06
N SER A 374 -19.19 -11.28 -2.28
CA SER A 374 -18.71 -12.12 -1.17
C SER A 374 -17.56 -11.43 -0.44
N GLU A 375 -17.50 -11.59 0.88
CA GLU A 375 -16.40 -11.13 1.74
C GLU A 375 -15.66 -12.29 2.42
N ALA A 376 -16.02 -13.53 2.09
CA ALA A 376 -15.58 -14.71 2.84
C ALA A 376 -14.11 -15.07 2.60
N ASP A 377 -13.62 -14.94 1.38
CA ASP A 377 -12.32 -15.43 0.98
C ASP A 377 -11.29 -14.32 0.85
N PHE A 378 -10.02 -14.67 0.97
CA PHE A 378 -8.89 -13.75 0.69
C PHE A 378 -9.03 -13.04 -0.65
N ALA A 379 -9.50 -13.74 -1.70
CA ALA A 379 -9.69 -13.17 -3.03
C ALA A 379 -10.57 -11.91 -3.04
N ASN A 380 -11.55 -11.84 -2.17
CA ASN A 380 -12.54 -10.76 -2.11
C ASN A 380 -11.98 -9.46 -1.54
N LEU A 381 -10.94 -9.54 -0.69
CA LEU A 381 -10.32 -8.35 -0.07
C LEU A 381 -9.74 -7.39 -1.11
N LEU A 382 -9.17 -7.92 -2.20
CA LEU A 382 -8.67 -7.07 -3.30
C LEU A 382 -9.80 -6.27 -3.96
N GLY A 383 -10.97 -6.88 -4.14
CA GLY A 383 -12.12 -6.20 -4.74
C GLY A 383 -12.59 -4.99 -3.94
N ILE A 384 -12.51 -5.05 -2.60
CA ILE A 384 -12.85 -3.92 -1.72
C ILE A 384 -11.82 -2.79 -1.90
N ILE A 385 -10.52 -3.11 -1.90
CA ILE A 385 -9.46 -2.11 -2.13
C ILE A 385 -9.65 -1.45 -3.50
N GLN A 386 -9.89 -2.22 -4.56
CA GLN A 386 -10.09 -1.69 -5.91
C GLN A 386 -11.34 -0.81 -6.03
N ALA A 387 -12.43 -1.16 -5.33
CA ALA A 387 -13.63 -0.34 -5.27
C ALA A 387 -13.35 1.00 -4.57
N ASN A 388 -12.68 0.98 -3.43
CA ASN A 388 -12.28 2.18 -2.69
C ASN A 388 -11.33 3.06 -3.50
N ASP A 389 -10.34 2.47 -4.17
CA ASP A 389 -9.45 3.18 -5.09
C ASP A 389 -10.23 3.92 -6.18
N LYS A 390 -11.21 3.24 -6.78
CA LYS A 390 -12.09 3.84 -7.80
C LYS A 390 -12.93 4.98 -7.24
N TYR A 391 -13.52 4.81 -6.04
CA TYR A 391 -14.40 5.82 -5.44
C TYR A 391 -13.64 7.04 -4.94
N SER A 392 -12.37 6.88 -4.56
CA SER A 392 -11.49 7.95 -4.07
C SER A 392 -10.57 8.53 -5.14
N ASP A 393 -10.67 8.08 -6.40
CA ASP A 393 -9.70 8.40 -7.46
C ASP A 393 -8.26 8.09 -7.05
N HIS A 394 -8.04 6.92 -6.42
CA HIS A 394 -6.75 6.44 -5.89
C HIS A 394 -6.08 7.35 -4.83
N GLN A 395 -6.84 8.21 -4.17
CA GLN A 395 -6.29 9.16 -3.21
C GLN A 395 -6.30 8.66 -1.76
N ARG A 396 -7.10 7.63 -1.43
CA ARG A 396 -7.30 7.16 -0.06
C ARG A 396 -6.90 5.72 0.13
N GLN A 397 -6.35 5.42 1.30
CA GLN A 397 -5.97 4.08 1.69
C GLN A 397 -7.14 3.32 2.31
N THR A 398 -7.13 1.99 2.20
CA THR A 398 -8.14 1.12 2.83
C THR A 398 -7.65 0.59 4.17
N VAL A 399 -8.48 0.76 5.20
CA VAL A 399 -8.34 0.14 6.52
C VAL A 399 -9.48 -0.84 6.70
N PHE A 400 -9.16 -2.08 7.03
CA PHE A 400 -10.13 -3.15 7.30
C PHE A 400 -10.34 -3.32 8.81
N ALA A 401 -11.57 -3.20 9.30
CA ALA A 401 -12.00 -3.80 10.54
C ALA A 401 -12.46 -5.22 10.24
N ALA A 402 -11.55 -6.18 10.31
CA ALA A 402 -11.76 -7.57 9.94
C ALA A 402 -11.56 -8.49 11.15
N TYR A 403 -12.62 -9.20 11.53
CA TYR A 403 -12.64 -9.97 12.78
C TYR A 403 -12.14 -11.40 12.54
N ILE A 404 -10.94 -11.71 13.01
CA ILE A 404 -10.35 -13.06 12.95
C ILE A 404 -10.71 -13.85 14.19
N ASN A 405 -10.89 -15.17 14.06
CA ASN A 405 -11.27 -16.08 15.13
C ASN A 405 -12.63 -15.75 15.79
N TYR A 406 -13.56 -15.23 15.02
CA TYR A 406 -14.83 -14.71 15.53
C TYR A 406 -15.65 -15.74 16.30
N ASP A 407 -15.85 -16.96 15.76
CA ASP A 407 -16.65 -18.00 16.42
C ASP A 407 -15.96 -18.51 17.68
N LYS A 408 -14.62 -18.61 17.67
CA LYS A 408 -13.84 -18.93 18.86
C LYS A 408 -14.04 -17.87 19.95
N ALA A 409 -14.00 -16.59 19.59
CA ALA A 409 -14.24 -15.46 20.48
C ALA A 409 -15.68 -15.45 21.00
N ASP A 410 -16.68 -15.66 20.12
CA ASP A 410 -18.10 -15.66 20.47
C ASP A 410 -18.47 -16.79 21.46
N ASN A 411 -17.80 -17.91 21.37
CA ASN A 411 -17.94 -19.03 22.31
C ASN A 411 -17.08 -18.88 23.59
N GLY A 412 -16.63 -17.68 23.93
CA GLY A 412 -15.88 -17.39 25.15
C GLY A 412 -14.46 -17.93 25.16
N GLY A 413 -13.87 -18.17 23.96
CA GLY A 413 -12.50 -18.68 23.81
C GLY A 413 -12.40 -20.16 24.14
N SER A 414 -13.04 -21.00 23.31
CA SER A 414 -12.89 -22.46 23.43
C SER A 414 -11.41 -22.87 23.30
N GLY A 415 -11.00 -23.86 24.11
CA GLY A 415 -9.62 -24.38 24.10
C GLY A 415 -8.64 -23.50 24.88
N ASP A 416 -7.58 -23.06 24.25
CA ASP A 416 -6.46 -22.32 24.87
C ASP A 416 -6.72 -20.84 25.17
N LYS A 417 -7.86 -20.31 24.76
CA LYS A 417 -8.22 -18.88 24.87
C LYS A 417 -7.21 -17.91 24.23
N MET A 418 -6.46 -18.39 23.27
CA MET A 418 -5.48 -17.59 22.53
C MET A 418 -5.99 -17.29 21.11
N VAL A 419 -5.64 -16.13 20.59
CA VAL A 419 -5.80 -15.83 19.17
C VAL A 419 -4.89 -16.76 18.36
N ASN A 420 -5.38 -17.27 17.24
CA ASN A 420 -4.62 -18.18 16.39
C ASN A 420 -3.53 -17.42 15.64
N THR A 421 -2.28 -17.59 16.05
CA THR A 421 -1.12 -16.90 15.46
C THR A 421 -1.00 -17.08 13.95
N PRO A 422 -1.02 -18.30 13.37
CA PRO A 422 -0.89 -18.45 11.91
C PRO A 422 -2.06 -17.88 11.13
N GLY A 423 -3.27 -17.88 11.67
CA GLY A 423 -4.43 -17.24 11.04
C GLY A 423 -4.26 -15.74 10.91
N VAL A 424 -3.80 -15.08 11.98
CA VAL A 424 -3.50 -13.63 11.98
C VAL A 424 -2.41 -13.31 10.98
N LEU A 425 -1.25 -13.96 11.06
CA LEU A 425 -0.09 -13.64 10.23
C LEU A 425 -0.36 -13.83 8.74
N LEU A 426 -1.10 -14.87 8.33
CA LEU A 426 -1.46 -15.03 6.93
C LEU A 426 -2.43 -13.94 6.46
N THR A 427 -3.40 -13.57 7.29
CA THR A 427 -4.38 -12.53 6.94
C THR A 427 -3.71 -11.17 6.83
N ASP A 428 -2.83 -10.82 7.76
CA ASP A 428 -2.05 -9.58 7.71
C ASP A 428 -1.09 -9.53 6.53
N ALA A 429 -0.43 -10.65 6.24
CA ALA A 429 0.42 -10.77 5.05
C ALA A 429 -0.36 -10.47 3.78
N VAL A 430 -1.57 -11.02 3.64
CA VAL A 430 -2.44 -10.78 2.48
C VAL A 430 -2.91 -9.34 2.44
N ILE A 431 -3.49 -8.81 3.52
CA ILE A 431 -4.00 -7.43 3.57
C ILE A 431 -2.88 -6.44 3.20
N ALA A 432 -1.68 -6.58 3.80
CA ALA A 432 -0.55 -5.71 3.53
C ALA A 432 -0.01 -5.86 2.10
N ALA A 433 0.11 -7.10 1.59
CA ALA A 433 0.52 -7.36 0.21
C ALA A 433 -0.44 -6.72 -0.79
N LEU A 434 -1.74 -6.74 -0.53
CA LEU A 434 -2.75 -6.08 -1.36
C LEU A 434 -2.73 -4.54 -1.23
N GLY A 435 -2.14 -3.99 -0.17
CA GLY A 435 -2.02 -2.54 0.07
C GLY A 435 -3.03 -1.98 1.05
N GLY A 436 -3.73 -2.84 1.79
CA GLY A 436 -4.59 -2.47 2.90
C GLY A 436 -3.84 -2.32 4.22
N SER A 437 -4.56 -1.89 5.26
CA SER A 437 -4.17 -1.89 6.66
C SER A 437 -5.24 -2.58 7.48
N HIS A 438 -4.85 -3.28 8.55
CA HIS A 438 -5.77 -4.00 9.42
C HIS A 438 -5.97 -3.26 10.73
N LEU A 439 -7.22 -2.98 11.11
CA LEU A 439 -7.59 -2.52 12.45
C LEU A 439 -7.76 -3.74 13.35
N GLU A 440 -6.76 -4.04 14.14
CA GLU A 440 -6.73 -5.23 14.99
C GLU A 440 -6.08 -4.99 16.34
N MET A 441 -5.21 -3.98 16.44
CA MET A 441 -4.43 -3.67 17.64
C MET A 441 -5.02 -2.51 18.43
N GLY A 442 -5.06 -2.69 19.73
CA GLY A 442 -5.59 -1.69 20.66
C GLY A 442 -5.12 -1.94 22.08
N ASP A 443 -5.94 -1.60 23.06
CA ASP A 443 -5.78 -2.04 24.44
C ASP A 443 -5.87 -3.58 24.59
N HIS A 444 -6.37 -4.25 23.57
CA HIS A 444 -6.30 -5.70 23.34
C HIS A 444 -6.35 -5.99 21.84
N MET A 445 -6.39 -7.28 21.42
CA MET A 445 -6.56 -7.64 20.01
C MET A 445 -8.04 -7.75 19.67
N LEU A 446 -8.44 -7.14 18.53
CA LEU A 446 -9.82 -7.11 18.06
C LEU A 446 -10.22 -8.44 17.44
N THR A 447 -11.22 -9.10 18.02
CA THR A 447 -11.76 -10.39 17.51
C THR A 447 -13.27 -10.37 17.28
N ARG A 448 -13.96 -9.30 17.70
CA ARG A 448 -15.41 -9.14 17.62
C ARG A 448 -15.81 -7.68 17.36
N GLU A 449 -17.03 -7.50 16.82
CA GLU A 449 -17.66 -6.20 16.58
C GLU A 449 -17.95 -5.37 17.85
N TYR A 450 -18.14 -6.06 18.97
CA TYR A 450 -18.21 -5.37 20.25
C TYR A 450 -16.80 -5.24 20.81
N PHE A 451 -16.15 -4.17 20.50
CA PHE A 451 -14.75 -3.90 20.79
C PHE A 451 -14.35 -4.10 22.27
N PRO A 452 -15.20 -3.73 23.26
CA PRO A 452 -14.89 -4.01 24.66
C PRO A 452 -14.76 -5.49 25.02
N ALA A 453 -15.24 -6.42 24.16
CA ALA A 453 -15.11 -7.83 24.43
C ALA A 453 -13.73 -8.37 24.04
N ALA A 454 -12.95 -8.80 25.03
CA ALA A 454 -11.60 -9.35 24.86
C ALA A 454 -11.50 -10.80 25.34
N PRO A 455 -12.23 -11.77 24.74
CA PRO A 455 -12.26 -13.15 25.25
C PRO A 455 -10.99 -13.94 24.91
N LEU A 456 -10.17 -13.47 23.97
CA LEU A 456 -8.94 -14.11 23.51
C LEU A 456 -7.73 -13.24 23.82
N ALA A 457 -6.63 -13.87 24.24
CA ALA A 457 -5.36 -13.22 24.49
C ALA A 457 -4.37 -13.47 23.32
N MET A 458 -3.38 -12.59 23.19
CA MET A 458 -2.24 -12.82 22.30
C MET A 458 -1.17 -13.64 23.01
N SER A 459 -0.63 -14.65 22.33
CA SER A 459 0.58 -15.34 22.77
C SER A 459 1.81 -14.40 22.65
N ASP A 460 2.88 -14.66 23.40
CA ASP A 460 4.13 -13.91 23.29
C ASP A 460 4.77 -14.06 21.89
N ALA A 461 4.55 -15.23 21.25
CA ALA A 461 4.97 -15.46 19.87
C ALA A 461 4.25 -14.52 18.89
N LEU A 462 2.93 -14.34 19.05
CA LEU A 462 2.15 -13.42 18.22
C LEU A 462 2.57 -11.98 18.48
N LYS A 463 2.71 -11.55 19.74
CA LYS A 463 3.19 -10.19 20.07
C LYS A 463 4.52 -9.86 19.40
N THR A 464 5.45 -10.82 19.42
CA THR A 464 6.77 -10.67 18.77
C THR A 464 6.65 -10.61 17.24
N ALA A 465 5.79 -11.43 16.65
CA ALA A 465 5.56 -11.43 15.21
C ALA A 465 4.88 -10.12 14.75
N MET A 466 3.91 -9.60 15.49
CA MET A 466 3.24 -8.34 15.19
C MET A 466 4.22 -7.17 15.13
N VAL A 467 5.19 -7.09 16.03
CA VAL A 467 6.25 -6.08 15.98
C VAL A 467 6.99 -6.13 14.63
N ARG A 468 7.36 -7.32 14.15
CA ARG A 468 8.07 -7.48 12.85
C ARG A 468 7.18 -7.13 11.66
N TYR A 469 5.90 -7.50 11.72
CA TYR A 469 4.94 -7.18 10.66
C TYR A 469 4.68 -5.68 10.54
N TYR A 470 4.52 -4.98 11.67
CA TYR A 470 4.33 -3.55 11.68
C TYR A 470 5.60 -2.76 11.34
N ASP A 471 6.79 -3.22 11.79
CA ASP A 471 8.07 -2.69 11.29
C ASP A 471 8.19 -2.84 9.77
N PHE A 472 7.86 -4.02 9.24
CA PHE A 472 7.90 -4.29 7.80
C PHE A 472 6.92 -3.42 7.03
N GLN A 473 5.67 -3.35 7.46
CA GLN A 473 4.64 -2.52 6.83
C GLN A 473 5.01 -1.04 6.83
N THR A 474 5.68 -0.57 7.87
CA THR A 474 6.12 0.83 8.00
C THR A 474 7.36 1.12 7.16
N ALA A 475 8.40 0.29 7.26
CA ALA A 475 9.64 0.48 6.52
C ALA A 475 9.43 0.44 5.00
N TYR A 476 8.51 -0.41 4.53
CA TYR A 476 8.25 -0.63 3.11
C TYR A 476 6.91 -0.04 2.64
N GLN A 477 6.31 0.90 3.40
CA GLN A 477 5.00 1.48 3.07
C GLN A 477 4.93 2.04 1.64
N ASN A 478 6.02 2.58 1.10
CA ASN A 478 6.11 3.11 -0.26
C ASN A 478 5.97 2.02 -1.34
N PHE A 479 6.37 0.78 -1.05
CA PHE A 479 6.25 -0.37 -1.95
C PHE A 479 4.93 -1.10 -1.79
N LEU A 480 4.35 -1.07 -0.59
CA LEU A 480 3.15 -1.80 -0.24
C LEU A 480 1.88 -1.05 -0.63
N ARG A 481 1.84 0.26 -0.45
CA ARG A 481 0.62 1.07 -0.57
C ARG A 481 0.91 2.54 -0.90
N GLY A 482 -0.12 3.30 -1.10
CA GLY A 482 -0.03 4.70 -1.49
C GLY A 482 -0.48 4.94 -2.92
N THR A 483 -0.69 6.19 -3.30
CA THR A 483 -1.24 6.59 -4.61
C THR A 483 -0.34 6.20 -5.80
N THR A 484 0.93 5.93 -5.54
CA THR A 484 1.93 5.52 -6.55
C THR A 484 2.07 4.01 -6.70
N SER A 485 1.52 3.21 -5.76
CA SER A 485 1.57 1.76 -5.79
C SER A 485 0.33 1.22 -6.50
N LYS A 486 0.49 0.69 -7.72
CA LYS A 486 -0.62 0.22 -8.56
C LYS A 486 -0.50 -1.26 -8.83
N ALA A 487 -1.61 -1.99 -8.74
CA ALA A 487 -1.65 -3.40 -9.11
C ALA A 487 -1.16 -3.60 -10.56
N ALA A 488 -0.37 -4.65 -10.78
CA ALA A 488 0.22 -5.01 -12.06
C ALA A 488 0.08 -6.52 -12.28
N TYR A 489 0.27 -6.95 -13.51
CA TYR A 489 0.36 -8.38 -13.84
C TYR A 489 1.77 -8.69 -14.35
N LEU A 490 2.44 -9.60 -13.66
CA LEU A 490 3.72 -10.15 -14.07
C LEU A 490 3.63 -11.68 -14.08
N PRO A 491 3.92 -12.35 -15.19
CA PRO A 491 3.99 -13.81 -15.23
C PRO A 491 5.13 -14.30 -14.35
N VAL A 492 4.81 -15.21 -13.44
CA VAL A 492 5.77 -15.82 -12.50
C VAL A 492 5.63 -17.34 -12.59
N VAL A 493 6.75 -18.03 -12.71
CA VAL A 493 6.81 -19.48 -12.69
C VAL A 493 7.95 -19.97 -11.79
N SER A 494 7.78 -21.15 -11.18
CA SER A 494 8.90 -21.88 -10.61
C SER A 494 9.45 -22.86 -11.64
N THR A 495 10.76 -22.95 -11.74
CA THR A 495 11.42 -23.97 -12.59
C THR A 495 11.49 -25.34 -11.90
N SER A 496 11.10 -25.43 -10.62
CA SER A 496 10.99 -26.67 -9.87
C SER A 496 9.55 -27.19 -9.92
N SER A 497 9.36 -28.45 -10.25
CA SER A 497 8.07 -29.14 -10.20
C SER A 497 7.51 -29.31 -8.79
N ASN A 498 8.30 -29.05 -7.75
CA ASN A 498 7.90 -29.15 -6.34
C ASN A 498 6.96 -28.01 -5.92
N TYR A 499 6.92 -26.91 -6.67
CA TYR A 499 6.15 -25.72 -6.31
C TYR A 499 5.19 -25.34 -7.41
N SER A 500 3.89 -25.32 -7.07
CA SER A 500 2.87 -24.71 -7.90
C SER A 500 2.85 -23.20 -7.62
N VAL A 501 2.98 -22.39 -8.67
CA VAL A 501 2.91 -20.92 -8.57
C VAL A 501 1.75 -20.42 -9.40
N ASN A 502 0.92 -19.55 -8.84
CA ASN A 502 -0.16 -18.88 -9.56
C ASN A 502 -0.21 -17.38 -9.25
N ALA A 503 -0.67 -16.60 -10.20
CA ALA A 503 -1.02 -15.21 -9.95
C ALA A 503 -2.33 -15.12 -9.16
N TRP A 504 -2.54 -14.00 -8.45
CA TRP A 504 -3.80 -13.71 -7.75
C TRP A 504 -5.03 -13.96 -8.64
N PRO A 505 -6.14 -14.54 -8.19
CA PRO A 505 -6.50 -14.85 -6.78
C PRO A 505 -5.79 -16.10 -6.24
N PRO A 506 -5.76 -16.26 -4.88
CA PRO A 506 -5.09 -17.38 -4.25
C PRO A 506 -5.74 -18.72 -4.61
N LYS A 507 -4.91 -19.77 -4.62
CA LYS A 507 -5.33 -21.14 -4.80
C LYS A 507 -4.74 -22.02 -3.70
N SER A 508 -5.51 -22.97 -3.21
CA SER A 508 -5.01 -23.98 -2.28
C SER A 508 -3.81 -24.71 -2.87
N TYR A 509 -2.89 -25.11 -2.02
CA TYR A 509 -1.67 -25.86 -2.35
C TYR A 509 -0.75 -25.19 -3.37
N SER A 510 -0.68 -23.85 -3.32
CA SER A 510 0.17 -23.07 -4.22
C SER A 510 0.87 -21.91 -3.55
N ILE A 511 1.93 -21.40 -4.19
CA ILE A 511 2.47 -20.08 -3.92
C ILE A 511 1.69 -19.10 -4.78
N THR A 512 0.97 -18.20 -4.15
CA THR A 512 0.24 -17.14 -4.86
C THR A 512 1.09 -15.90 -4.98
N THR A 513 1.14 -15.32 -6.20
CA THR A 513 1.85 -14.07 -6.44
C THR A 513 0.89 -12.92 -6.69
N PHE A 514 1.22 -11.76 -6.14
CA PHE A 514 0.55 -10.49 -6.42
C PHE A 514 1.60 -9.44 -6.76
N ALA A 515 1.43 -8.76 -7.88
CA ALA A 515 2.40 -7.80 -8.37
C ALA A 515 1.87 -6.36 -8.30
N LYS A 516 2.79 -5.42 -8.07
CA LYS A 516 2.55 -3.97 -8.12
C LYS A 516 3.64 -3.26 -8.89
N LYS A 517 3.30 -2.13 -9.47
CA LYS A 517 4.25 -1.18 -10.06
C LYS A 517 4.38 0.02 -9.12
N VAL A 518 5.60 0.37 -8.74
CA VAL A 518 5.90 1.53 -7.89
C VAL A 518 7.10 2.26 -8.52
N GLY A 519 6.84 3.35 -9.24
CA GLY A 519 7.89 4.04 -9.98
C GLY A 519 8.62 3.11 -10.95
N ASN A 520 9.94 2.99 -10.81
CA ASN A 520 10.79 2.08 -11.58
C ASN A 520 10.91 0.68 -10.97
N CYS A 521 10.11 0.35 -9.96
CA CYS A 521 10.14 -0.94 -9.29
C CYS A 521 8.94 -1.80 -9.67
N ASP A 522 9.20 -3.08 -9.95
CA ASP A 522 8.19 -4.12 -9.92
C ASP A 522 8.26 -4.82 -8.58
N VAL A 523 7.18 -4.74 -7.82
CA VAL A 523 7.05 -5.31 -6.48
C VAL A 523 6.22 -6.56 -6.57
N LEU A 524 6.80 -7.69 -6.22
CA LEU A 524 6.18 -9.02 -6.24
C LEU A 524 6.00 -9.52 -4.81
N HIS A 525 4.80 -9.87 -4.46
CA HIS A 525 4.48 -10.56 -3.21
C HIS A 525 4.31 -12.04 -3.46
N PHE A 526 5.03 -12.85 -2.70
CA PHE A 526 4.90 -14.30 -2.66
C PHE A 526 4.18 -14.67 -1.36
N LEU A 527 3.00 -15.26 -1.47
CA LEU A 527 2.13 -15.64 -0.34
C LEU A 527 2.02 -17.17 -0.31
N ASN A 528 2.24 -17.76 0.88
CA ASN A 528 2.30 -19.20 1.05
C ASN A 528 0.93 -19.81 1.34
N PHE A 529 0.33 -20.42 0.33
CA PHE A 529 -0.87 -21.25 0.46
C PHE A 529 -0.59 -22.75 0.20
N LEU A 530 0.70 -23.17 0.25
CA LEU A 530 1.08 -24.55 -0.08
C LEU A 530 0.48 -25.60 0.87
N ASN A 531 0.26 -25.23 2.12
CA ASN A 531 -0.26 -26.15 3.15
C ASN A 531 -1.70 -25.83 3.56
N THR A 532 -2.45 -25.05 2.75
CA THR A 532 -3.82 -24.71 3.10
C THR A 532 -4.83 -25.16 2.04
N ASP A 533 -5.94 -25.68 2.48
CA ASP A 533 -7.15 -25.99 1.70
C ASP A 533 -8.28 -24.98 1.94
N ASP A 534 -8.20 -24.18 3.01
CA ASP A 534 -9.15 -23.12 3.35
C ASP A 534 -8.62 -21.76 2.93
N LEU A 535 -9.34 -21.09 2.03
CA LEU A 535 -9.05 -19.74 1.54
C LEU A 535 -9.88 -18.65 2.25
N SER A 536 -10.65 -19.00 3.30
CA SER A 536 -11.33 -18.04 4.17
C SER A 536 -10.30 -17.27 5.02
N TRP A 537 -10.36 -15.94 5.00
CA TRP A 537 -9.42 -15.12 5.77
C TRP A 537 -9.71 -15.13 7.28
N ARG A 538 -10.95 -15.39 7.70
CA ARG A 538 -11.38 -15.22 9.11
C ARG A 538 -10.81 -16.26 10.07
N ASP A 539 -10.48 -17.47 9.60
CA ASP A 539 -10.10 -18.58 10.50
C ASP A 539 -11.00 -18.62 11.75
N VAL A 540 -12.31 -18.67 11.53
CA VAL A 540 -13.35 -18.39 12.55
C VAL A 540 -13.18 -19.17 13.86
N TRP A 541 -12.69 -20.41 13.79
CA TRP A 541 -12.43 -21.27 14.95
C TRP A 541 -10.98 -21.27 15.44
N GLY A 542 -10.08 -20.55 14.76
CA GLY A 542 -8.66 -20.50 15.10
C GLY A 542 -7.97 -21.86 14.90
N THR A 543 -8.20 -22.48 13.76
CA THR A 543 -7.71 -23.84 13.44
C THR A 543 -6.56 -23.88 12.45
N ARG A 544 -6.19 -22.73 11.86
CA ARG A 544 -5.09 -22.65 10.91
C ARG A 544 -3.76 -23.04 11.58
N THR A 545 -2.98 -23.85 10.87
CA THR A 545 -1.67 -24.31 11.32
C THR A 545 -0.56 -23.44 10.74
N PHE A 546 0.62 -23.43 11.37
CA PHE A 546 1.80 -22.83 10.79
C PHE A 546 2.12 -23.51 9.46
N PRO A 547 2.41 -22.72 8.41
CA PRO A 547 2.89 -23.30 7.16
C PRO A 547 4.32 -23.84 7.31
N ASP A 548 4.70 -24.76 6.43
CA ASP A 548 6.10 -25.13 6.30
C ASP A 548 6.89 -23.93 5.76
N LYS A 549 8.11 -23.79 6.26
CA LYS A 549 9.06 -22.81 5.76
C LYS A 549 9.86 -23.41 4.61
N TYR A 550 9.70 -22.84 3.44
CA TYR A 550 10.41 -23.23 2.23
C TYR A 550 11.61 -22.32 2.00
N THR A 551 12.68 -22.87 1.45
CA THR A 551 13.92 -22.12 1.14
C THR A 551 14.45 -22.50 -0.22
N GLY A 552 15.17 -21.57 -0.87
CA GLY A 552 15.84 -21.84 -2.13
C GLY A 552 14.90 -22.12 -3.30
N ILE A 553 13.76 -21.41 -3.39
CA ILE A 553 12.76 -21.64 -4.45
C ILE A 553 13.22 -20.95 -5.73
N PRO A 554 13.47 -21.69 -6.83
CA PRO A 554 13.85 -21.08 -8.10
C PRO A 554 12.63 -20.43 -8.78
N ILE A 555 12.76 -19.16 -9.09
CA ILE A 555 11.70 -18.32 -9.68
C ILE A 555 12.20 -17.71 -10.99
N THR A 556 11.31 -17.63 -11.96
CA THR A 556 11.47 -16.84 -13.17
C THR A 556 10.27 -15.92 -13.34
N VAL A 557 10.54 -14.64 -13.58
CA VAL A 557 9.56 -13.57 -13.78
C VAL A 557 9.76 -12.96 -15.16
N THR A 558 8.69 -12.80 -15.93
CA THR A 558 8.76 -12.07 -17.20
C THR A 558 8.56 -10.58 -16.94
N ALA A 559 9.65 -9.80 -16.96
CA ALA A 559 9.66 -8.40 -16.53
C ALA A 559 9.45 -7.37 -17.64
N ASN A 560 9.60 -7.74 -18.91
CA ASN A 560 9.42 -6.90 -20.12
C ASN A 560 10.25 -5.59 -20.14
N ARG A 561 11.32 -5.54 -19.34
CA ARG A 561 12.27 -4.43 -19.28
C ARG A 561 13.59 -4.91 -18.70
N LYS A 562 14.64 -4.09 -18.85
CA LYS A 562 15.92 -4.36 -18.21
C LYS A 562 15.79 -4.18 -16.70
N ILE A 563 16.25 -5.15 -15.94
CA ILE A 563 16.35 -5.12 -14.48
C ILE A 563 17.82 -4.90 -14.12
N ASP A 564 18.06 -3.96 -13.22
CA ASP A 564 19.39 -3.59 -12.75
C ASP A 564 19.70 -4.18 -11.36
N LYS A 565 18.65 -4.41 -10.54
CA LYS A 565 18.79 -4.96 -9.19
C LYS A 565 17.56 -5.79 -8.81
N VAL A 566 17.78 -6.87 -8.06
CA VAL A 566 16.72 -7.67 -7.44
C VAL A 566 17.05 -7.82 -5.96
N TRP A 567 16.06 -7.60 -5.10
CA TRP A 567 16.20 -7.81 -3.67
C TRP A 567 14.90 -8.34 -3.05
N ALA A 568 15.02 -9.01 -1.92
CA ALA A 568 13.90 -9.54 -1.16
C ALA A 568 13.88 -8.99 0.26
N ALA A 569 12.70 -8.95 0.87
CA ALA A 569 12.51 -8.69 2.29
C ALA A 569 11.26 -9.45 2.78
N SER A 570 11.29 -9.90 4.04
CA SER A 570 10.18 -10.67 4.63
C SER A 570 10.06 -10.40 6.12
N PRO A 571 8.85 -10.16 6.66
CA PRO A 571 8.66 -10.06 8.12
C PRO A 571 8.93 -11.38 8.84
N ASP A 572 8.85 -12.50 8.10
CA ASP A 572 9.03 -13.87 8.64
C ASP A 572 10.50 -14.28 8.72
N SER A 573 11.39 -13.53 8.08
CA SER A 573 12.83 -13.85 8.05
C SER A 573 13.66 -12.57 8.01
N HIS A 574 14.91 -12.66 8.50
CA HIS A 574 15.87 -11.56 8.46
C HIS A 574 15.36 -10.27 9.12
N ALA A 575 14.38 -10.38 10.02
CA ALA A 575 13.73 -9.24 10.70
C ALA A 575 13.28 -8.13 9.73
N GLY A 576 12.85 -8.49 8.53
CA GLY A 576 12.47 -7.54 7.50
C GLY A 576 13.64 -6.88 6.76
N ALA A 577 14.89 -7.20 7.09
CA ALA A 577 16.07 -6.62 6.43
C ALA A 577 16.17 -7.03 4.96
N VAL A 578 16.73 -6.13 4.15
CA VAL A 578 16.94 -6.33 2.71
C VAL A 578 17.98 -7.41 2.45
N GLN A 579 17.65 -8.33 1.55
CA GLN A 579 18.56 -9.32 0.97
C GLN A 579 18.68 -9.07 -0.53
N GLU A 580 19.87 -8.67 -0.98
CA GLU A 580 20.14 -8.57 -2.42
C GLU A 580 20.23 -9.98 -3.01
N LEU A 581 19.54 -10.18 -4.14
CA LEU A 581 19.49 -11.47 -4.81
C LEU A 581 20.36 -11.46 -6.07
N ALA A 582 21.17 -12.48 -6.23
CA ALA A 582 21.80 -12.76 -7.50
C ALA A 582 20.73 -13.18 -8.51
N PHE A 583 20.77 -12.60 -9.71
CA PHE A 583 19.80 -12.89 -10.77
C PHE A 583 20.49 -12.98 -12.12
N THR A 584 19.79 -13.58 -13.07
CA THR A 584 20.15 -13.56 -14.50
C THR A 584 18.97 -13.09 -15.31
N GLN A 585 19.22 -12.30 -16.35
CA GLN A 585 18.17 -11.89 -17.29
C GLN A 585 18.50 -12.38 -18.69
N LYS A 586 17.55 -13.08 -19.32
CA LYS A 586 17.61 -13.53 -20.72
C LYS A 586 16.36 -13.03 -21.44
N GLY A 587 16.51 -12.02 -22.30
CA GLY A 587 15.37 -11.31 -22.85
C GLY A 587 14.55 -10.69 -21.73
N ASP A 588 13.27 -11.00 -21.70
CA ASP A 588 12.34 -10.49 -20.67
C ASP A 588 12.32 -11.35 -19.40
N ASP A 589 12.94 -12.53 -19.40
CA ASP A 589 12.91 -13.46 -18.28
C ASP A 589 14.03 -13.17 -17.28
N VAL A 590 13.63 -12.80 -16.06
CA VAL A 590 14.49 -12.57 -14.91
C VAL A 590 14.41 -13.77 -13.97
N SER A 591 15.51 -14.47 -13.79
CA SER A 591 15.58 -15.67 -12.94
C SER A 591 16.43 -15.42 -11.70
N PHE A 592 15.88 -15.77 -10.54
CA PHE A 592 16.52 -15.68 -9.22
C PHE A 592 16.07 -16.81 -8.31
N VAL A 593 16.68 -16.91 -7.13
CA VAL A 593 16.27 -17.87 -6.09
C VAL A 593 15.63 -17.09 -4.95
N LEU A 594 14.37 -17.40 -4.65
CA LEU A 594 13.68 -16.84 -3.48
C LEU A 594 14.31 -17.47 -2.22
N PRO A 595 14.88 -16.66 -1.31
CA PRO A 595 15.69 -17.20 -0.22
C PRO A 595 14.86 -17.99 0.80
N SER A 596 13.69 -17.51 1.15
CA SER A 596 12.75 -18.18 2.05
C SER A 596 11.32 -17.74 1.80
N LEU A 597 10.38 -18.59 2.17
CA LEU A 597 8.94 -18.30 2.21
C LEU A 597 8.32 -19.09 3.36
N GLU A 598 7.80 -18.36 4.36
CA GLU A 598 6.99 -18.92 5.45
C GLU A 598 5.54 -18.48 5.27
N PHE A 599 5.15 -17.24 5.57
CA PHE A 599 3.86 -16.66 5.19
C PHE A 599 3.98 -15.75 3.97
N TRP A 600 4.97 -14.83 4.00
CA TRP A 600 5.07 -13.76 3.02
C TRP A 600 6.52 -13.33 2.76
N THR A 601 6.86 -13.19 1.50
CA THR A 601 8.10 -12.56 1.06
C THR A 601 7.81 -11.58 -0.07
N MET A 602 8.30 -10.37 0.08
CA MET A 602 8.27 -9.34 -0.97
C MET A 602 9.60 -9.39 -1.75
N VAL A 603 9.52 -9.38 -3.07
CA VAL A 603 10.66 -9.23 -3.97
C VAL A 603 10.47 -7.96 -4.78
N VAL A 604 11.50 -7.14 -4.84
CA VAL A 604 11.50 -5.92 -5.64
C VAL A 604 12.54 -6.04 -6.74
N MET A 605 12.12 -5.84 -7.97
CA MET A 605 12.97 -5.75 -9.14
C MET A 605 13.06 -4.29 -9.57
N GLU A 606 14.22 -3.69 -9.38
CA GLU A 606 14.50 -2.32 -9.77
C GLU A 606 15.02 -2.30 -11.21
N GLY A 607 14.40 -1.54 -12.06
CA GLY A 607 14.84 -1.36 -13.44
C GLY A 607 15.17 0.07 -13.76
N SER A 608 15.75 0.28 -14.93
CA SER A 608 15.90 1.63 -15.49
C SER A 608 14.51 2.26 -15.60
N ASN A 609 14.39 3.54 -15.25
CA ASN A 609 13.12 4.24 -15.34
C ASN A 609 12.61 4.23 -16.78
N ASP A 610 11.48 3.57 -17.05
CA ASP A 610 10.82 3.63 -18.38
C ASP A 610 10.36 5.06 -18.72
N GLU A 611 10.24 5.93 -17.73
CA GLU A 611 9.97 7.36 -17.93
C GLU A 611 11.19 8.12 -18.52
N ASP A 612 12.38 7.51 -18.51
CA ASP A 612 13.59 8.05 -19.08
C ASP A 612 13.78 7.67 -20.56
N HIS A 613 12.83 6.95 -21.14
CA HIS A 613 12.85 6.54 -22.54
C HIS A 613 11.58 6.94 -23.27
N VAL A 614 11.75 7.45 -24.46
CA VAL A 614 10.68 7.63 -25.44
C VAL A 614 11.12 7.06 -26.76
N TYR A 615 10.21 6.39 -27.42
CA TYR A 615 10.41 5.77 -28.74
C TYR A 615 9.37 6.32 -29.71
N ILE A 616 9.75 6.44 -30.98
CA ILE A 616 8.82 6.74 -32.07
C ILE A 616 8.63 5.50 -32.94
N THR A 617 7.40 5.20 -33.29
CA THR A 617 7.02 4.05 -34.11
C THR A 617 5.83 4.38 -35.01
N GLY A 618 5.63 3.59 -36.05
CA GLY A 618 4.50 3.74 -36.94
C GLY A 618 4.85 3.45 -38.41
N GLU A 619 3.88 3.59 -39.28
CA GLU A 619 4.01 3.41 -40.73
C GLU A 619 4.96 4.45 -41.36
N ALA A 620 4.91 5.69 -40.82
CA ALA A 620 5.76 6.80 -41.24
C ALA A 620 7.24 6.58 -40.90
N VAL A 621 7.55 5.79 -39.85
CA VAL A 621 8.90 5.61 -39.33
C VAL A 621 9.63 4.48 -40.05
N GLN A 622 10.88 4.70 -40.42
CA GLN A 622 11.68 3.65 -41.02
C GLN A 622 12.25 2.74 -39.92
N LEU A 623 11.78 1.50 -39.87
CA LEU A 623 12.14 0.50 -38.86
C LEU A 623 13.05 -0.60 -39.44
N ASP A 624 14.04 -0.24 -40.28
CA ASP A 624 15.05 -1.16 -40.88
C ASP A 624 14.49 -2.45 -41.51
N GLY A 625 13.30 -2.34 -42.14
CA GLY A 625 12.65 -3.46 -42.82
C GLY A 625 11.72 -4.27 -41.95
N HIS A 626 11.53 -3.90 -40.69
CA HIS A 626 10.56 -4.50 -39.78
C HIS A 626 9.16 -3.91 -39.97
N ALA A 627 8.16 -4.59 -39.45
CA ALA A 627 6.77 -4.17 -39.56
C ALA A 627 6.53 -2.82 -38.84
N ALA A 628 5.61 -2.01 -39.35
CA ALA A 628 5.14 -0.83 -38.70
C ALA A 628 4.60 -1.18 -37.26
N TYR A 629 4.88 -0.34 -36.29
CA TYR A 629 4.51 -0.56 -34.89
C TYR A 629 5.16 -1.78 -34.21
N ASP A 630 6.21 -2.38 -34.80
CA ASP A 630 7.05 -3.34 -34.10
C ASP A 630 7.93 -2.58 -33.06
N LEU A 631 7.49 -2.61 -31.80
CA LEU A 631 8.16 -1.84 -30.74
C LEU A 631 9.57 -2.31 -30.44
N ALA A 632 9.94 -3.55 -30.74
CA ALA A 632 11.31 -4.04 -30.59
C ALA A 632 12.30 -3.20 -31.40
N TYR A 633 11.83 -2.65 -32.52
CA TYR A 633 12.61 -1.85 -33.47
C TYR A 633 12.23 -0.36 -33.48
N ALA A 634 11.35 0.09 -32.56
CA ALA A 634 11.00 1.51 -32.44
C ALA A 634 12.24 2.37 -32.24
N VAL A 635 12.27 3.55 -32.90
CA VAL A 635 13.43 4.43 -32.89
C VAL A 635 13.53 5.16 -31.56
N PRO A 636 14.63 5.03 -30.79
CA PRO A 636 14.77 5.68 -29.50
C PRO A 636 14.98 7.19 -29.66
N MET A 637 14.38 7.96 -28.74
CA MET A 637 14.62 9.39 -28.58
C MET A 637 15.60 9.62 -27.42
N THR A 638 16.46 10.61 -27.55
CA THR A 638 17.53 10.90 -26.57
C THR A 638 17.11 12.02 -25.62
N ASN A 639 17.19 11.76 -24.30
CA ASN A 639 17.14 12.79 -23.27
C ASN A 639 18.55 13.35 -23.05
N LYS A 640 18.69 14.67 -23.08
CA LYS A 640 19.97 15.36 -22.85
C LYS A 640 20.08 15.98 -21.46
N GLY A 641 19.32 15.50 -20.48
CA GLY A 641 19.31 16.04 -19.12
C GLY A 641 18.46 17.31 -18.95
N GLU A 642 17.57 17.59 -19.89
CA GLU A 642 16.64 18.73 -19.87
C GLU A 642 15.26 18.30 -19.30
N GLY A 643 15.19 17.79 -18.08
CA GLY A 643 13.93 17.28 -17.51
C GLY A 643 13.36 16.10 -18.30
N LYS A 644 12.05 16.07 -18.55
CA LYS A 644 11.37 15.02 -19.35
C LYS A 644 11.26 15.41 -20.84
N VAL A 645 12.32 15.98 -21.41
CA VAL A 645 12.38 16.40 -22.83
C VAL A 645 13.26 15.43 -23.64
N PHE A 646 12.66 14.81 -24.65
CA PHE A 646 13.33 13.82 -25.51
C PHE A 646 13.38 14.32 -26.95
N LYS A 647 14.48 14.03 -27.66
CA LYS A 647 14.75 14.53 -29.00
C LYS A 647 15.23 13.40 -29.92
N VAL A 648 14.80 13.45 -31.18
CA VAL A 648 15.32 12.57 -32.24
C VAL A 648 15.28 13.30 -33.58
N THR A 649 16.28 13.04 -34.44
CA THR A 649 16.21 13.37 -35.85
C THR A 649 15.98 12.07 -36.62
N THR A 650 14.84 11.92 -37.30
CA THR A 650 14.51 10.72 -38.03
C THR A 650 13.78 11.02 -39.34
N TYR A 651 13.81 10.05 -40.29
CA TYR A 651 13.06 10.15 -41.52
C TYR A 651 11.62 9.75 -41.30
N LEU A 652 10.67 10.59 -41.76
CA LEU A 652 9.26 10.29 -41.80
C LEU A 652 8.76 10.26 -43.26
N LYS A 653 7.92 9.28 -43.57
CA LYS A 653 7.22 9.19 -44.86
C LYS A 653 5.99 10.10 -44.86
N ALA A 654 5.65 10.64 -46.04
CA ALA A 654 4.51 11.53 -46.19
C ALA A 654 3.18 10.80 -45.99
N ASN A 655 2.23 11.41 -45.31
CA ASN A 655 0.86 10.97 -45.11
C ASN A 655 0.71 9.57 -44.50
N GLU A 656 1.77 9.06 -43.83
CA GLU A 656 1.73 7.82 -43.07
C GLU A 656 1.72 8.16 -41.57
N LEU A 657 1.21 7.22 -40.74
CA LEU A 657 0.91 7.45 -39.34
C LEU A 657 2.09 7.08 -38.44
N PHE A 658 2.28 7.83 -37.34
CA PHE A 658 3.22 7.53 -36.28
C PHE A 658 2.70 7.98 -34.91
N LYS A 659 3.28 7.43 -33.86
CA LYS A 659 3.04 7.80 -32.46
C LYS A 659 4.29 7.55 -31.62
N PHE A 660 4.19 7.91 -30.32
CA PHE A 660 5.27 7.71 -29.38
C PHE A 660 4.88 6.72 -28.30
N THR A 661 5.85 6.06 -27.71
CA THR A 661 5.68 5.12 -26.59
C THR A 661 6.82 5.30 -25.59
N ASN A 662 6.60 4.95 -24.32
CA ASN A 662 7.66 4.94 -23.33
C ASN A 662 8.33 3.58 -23.14
N GLY A 663 8.00 2.59 -23.96
CA GLY A 663 8.55 1.24 -23.85
C GLY A 663 8.49 0.49 -25.17
N ARG A 664 9.08 -0.71 -25.18
CA ARG A 664 9.22 -1.59 -26.36
C ARG A 664 8.26 -2.78 -26.37
N ASP A 665 7.22 -2.75 -25.54
CA ASP A 665 6.19 -3.80 -25.47
C ASP A 665 4.81 -3.20 -25.25
N TRP A 666 3.86 -3.48 -26.15
CA TRP A 666 2.49 -2.94 -26.13
C TRP A 666 1.72 -3.26 -24.86
N ARG A 667 2.02 -4.35 -24.19
CA ARG A 667 1.32 -4.76 -22.97
C ARG A 667 1.60 -3.85 -21.78
N TYR A 668 2.73 -3.14 -21.81
CA TYR A 668 3.27 -2.43 -20.64
C TYR A 668 3.64 -0.97 -20.89
N CYS A 669 3.73 -0.55 -22.17
CA CYS A 669 4.07 0.82 -22.50
C CYS A 669 2.83 1.73 -22.52
N LYS A 670 3.05 2.99 -22.17
CA LYS A 670 2.10 4.06 -22.46
C LYS A 670 2.31 4.52 -23.90
N SER A 671 1.22 4.75 -24.62
CA SER A 671 1.25 5.48 -25.89
C SER A 671 1.04 6.96 -25.63
N TYR A 672 1.81 7.80 -26.32
CA TYR A 672 1.58 9.23 -26.40
C TYR A 672 0.98 9.51 -27.78
N CYS A 673 -0.29 9.83 -27.77
CA CYS A 673 -1.14 9.93 -28.96
C CYS A 673 -1.52 11.39 -29.24
N ALA A 674 -2.01 11.67 -30.45
CA ALA A 674 -2.60 12.95 -30.76
C ALA A 674 -3.95 13.15 -30.04
N GLU A 675 -4.37 14.38 -29.80
CA GLU A 675 -5.70 14.70 -29.24
C GLU A 675 -6.83 14.46 -30.25
N TYR A 676 -6.52 14.53 -31.54
CA TYR A 676 -7.49 14.39 -32.63
C TYR A 676 -7.06 13.32 -33.61
N LYS A 677 -8.02 12.69 -34.26
CA LYS A 677 -7.79 11.67 -35.26
C LYS A 677 -6.97 12.22 -36.44
N ASP A 678 -5.97 11.48 -36.88
CA ASP A 678 -5.12 11.78 -38.04
C ASP A 678 -4.53 13.21 -38.00
N TYR A 679 -3.94 13.57 -36.86
CA TYR A 679 -3.36 14.89 -36.65
C TYR A 679 -2.18 15.14 -37.60
N GLN A 680 -2.29 16.17 -38.49
CA GLN A 680 -1.29 16.46 -39.49
C GLN A 680 -0.44 17.69 -39.11
N PHE A 681 0.85 17.51 -38.97
CA PHE A 681 1.82 18.61 -38.94
C PHE A 681 1.99 19.24 -40.31
N ASN A 682 2.20 20.53 -40.37
CA ASN A 682 2.47 21.26 -41.62
C ASN A 682 3.39 22.47 -41.37
N SER A 683 3.68 23.26 -42.37
CA SER A 683 4.57 24.44 -42.24
C SER A 683 4.04 25.52 -41.27
N PHE A 684 2.76 25.50 -40.94
CA PHE A 684 2.12 26.42 -39.98
C PHE A 684 1.87 25.75 -38.61
N VAL A 685 1.81 24.43 -38.54
CA VAL A 685 1.50 23.65 -37.34
C VAL A 685 2.68 22.73 -37.06
N SER A 686 3.62 23.22 -36.23
CA SER A 686 4.79 22.47 -35.79
C SER A 686 4.69 21.96 -34.34
N LEU A 687 3.60 22.27 -33.66
CA LEU A 687 3.32 21.90 -32.27
C LEU A 687 2.00 21.14 -32.16
N ALA A 688 1.98 20.05 -31.45
CA ALA A 688 0.78 19.34 -31.07
C ALA A 688 0.75 19.06 -29.57
N HIS A 689 -0.45 19.01 -28.99
CA HIS A 689 -0.67 18.40 -27.70
C HIS A 689 -0.70 16.89 -27.81
N ILE A 690 -0.26 16.22 -26.76
CA ILE A 690 -0.27 14.77 -26.66
C ILE A 690 -1.10 14.33 -25.47
N THR A 691 -1.72 13.15 -25.58
CA THR A 691 -2.51 12.54 -24.51
C THR A 691 -2.11 11.09 -24.30
N THR A 692 -2.28 10.59 -23.10
CA THR A 692 -2.19 9.16 -22.77
C THR A 692 -3.57 8.56 -22.51
N LEU A 693 -4.62 9.38 -22.61
CA LEU A 693 -6.03 9.02 -22.37
C LEU A 693 -6.81 9.16 -23.67
N GLY A 694 -7.71 8.24 -23.92
CA GLY A 694 -8.61 8.29 -25.09
C GLY A 694 -8.28 7.29 -26.19
N GLU A 695 -8.71 7.61 -27.42
CA GLU A 695 -8.50 6.75 -28.57
C GLU A 695 -7.06 6.82 -29.08
N ASP A 696 -6.62 5.78 -29.78
CA ASP A 696 -5.25 5.64 -30.30
C ASP A 696 -5.03 6.52 -31.55
N PHE A 697 -5.24 7.83 -31.42
CA PHE A 697 -5.01 8.80 -32.48
C PHE A 697 -3.51 9.01 -32.74
N LYS A 698 -3.16 9.20 -34.00
CA LYS A 698 -1.79 9.23 -34.47
C LYS A 698 -1.46 10.53 -35.17
N PHE A 699 -0.16 10.77 -35.37
CA PHE A 699 0.38 11.93 -36.07
C PHE A 699 0.77 11.55 -37.51
N MET A 700 0.79 12.54 -38.40
CA MET A 700 1.33 12.43 -39.76
C MET A 700 2.02 13.71 -40.20
N VAL A 701 2.87 13.60 -41.22
CA VAL A 701 3.51 14.74 -41.91
C VAL A 701 3.09 14.78 -43.38
N PRO A 702 2.89 15.97 -44.00
CA PRO A 702 2.45 16.07 -45.40
C PRO A 702 3.54 15.76 -46.41
N GLU A 703 4.80 15.88 -46.03
CA GLU A 703 5.94 15.69 -46.88
C GLU A 703 6.94 14.71 -46.29
N ALA A 704 7.49 13.85 -47.12
CA ALA A 704 8.54 12.95 -46.68
C ALA A 704 9.86 13.69 -46.49
N GLY A 705 10.62 13.32 -45.44
CA GLY A 705 11.90 13.95 -45.14
C GLY A 705 12.42 13.65 -43.74
N TYR A 706 13.58 14.23 -43.41
CA TYR A 706 14.11 14.19 -42.07
C TYR A 706 13.48 15.30 -41.23
N TYR A 707 13.10 14.94 -40.01
CA TYR A 707 12.48 15.83 -39.05
C TYR A 707 13.22 15.79 -37.70
N ASP A 708 13.43 16.96 -37.12
CA ASP A 708 13.80 17.13 -35.74
C ASP A 708 12.53 17.10 -34.90
N ILE A 709 12.43 16.12 -34.05
CA ILE A 709 11.25 15.86 -33.24
C ILE A 709 11.64 16.02 -31.76
N THR A 710 10.92 16.85 -31.03
CA THR A 710 11.06 17.01 -29.59
C THR A 710 9.74 16.71 -28.91
N ILE A 711 9.74 15.81 -27.93
CA ILE A 711 8.61 15.54 -27.06
C ILE A 711 8.93 16.03 -25.65
N ASP A 712 8.05 16.84 -25.08
CA ASP A 712 8.12 17.37 -23.72
C ASP A 712 6.97 16.74 -22.91
N LEU A 713 7.32 15.78 -22.06
CA LEU A 713 6.34 15.04 -21.28
C LEU A 713 5.85 15.79 -20.04
N GLU A 714 6.54 16.84 -19.61
CA GLU A 714 6.04 17.71 -18.54
C GLU A 714 4.93 18.62 -19.03
N LYS A 715 5.09 19.14 -20.26
CA LYS A 715 4.10 20.00 -20.90
C LYS A 715 3.08 19.24 -21.75
N MET A 716 3.24 17.92 -21.87
CA MET A 716 2.44 17.06 -22.74
C MET A 716 2.33 17.62 -24.17
N ARG A 717 3.48 17.87 -24.79
CA ARG A 717 3.58 18.50 -26.13
C ARG A 717 4.64 17.84 -26.97
N VAL A 718 4.41 17.82 -28.28
CA VAL A 718 5.40 17.42 -29.28
C VAL A 718 5.63 18.57 -30.27
N TYR A 719 6.91 18.84 -30.56
CA TYR A 719 7.38 19.82 -31.53
C TYR A 719 8.05 19.09 -32.69
N LEU A 720 7.76 19.51 -33.91
CA LEU A 720 8.27 18.87 -35.11
C LEU A 720 8.65 19.95 -36.15
N THR A 721 9.90 19.90 -36.60
CA THR A 721 10.41 20.79 -37.66
C THR A 721 11.20 20.00 -38.68
N LYS A 722 11.24 20.45 -39.95
CA LYS A 722 12.16 19.86 -40.92
C LYS A 722 13.59 20.02 -40.45
N ALA A 723 14.34 18.93 -40.47
CA ALA A 723 15.74 18.98 -40.07
C ALA A 723 16.59 19.79 -41.09
N ASP A 724 17.42 20.72 -40.58
CA ASP A 724 18.42 21.40 -41.39
C ASP A 724 19.60 20.45 -41.61
N LEU A 725 19.70 19.90 -42.80
CA LEU A 725 20.79 19.03 -43.22
C LEU A 725 21.95 19.77 -43.96
N SER A 726 21.92 21.09 -44.00
CA SER A 726 22.91 21.89 -44.73
C SER A 726 24.35 21.75 -44.21
N GLY A 727 24.52 21.29 -42.97
CA GLY A 727 25.81 20.98 -42.33
C GLY A 727 26.31 19.55 -42.55
N LEU A 728 25.58 18.68 -43.28
CA LEU A 728 25.95 17.29 -43.54
C LEU A 728 26.72 17.20 -44.85
N SER A 729 28.00 16.84 -44.78
CA SER A 729 28.79 16.49 -45.98
C SER A 729 28.34 15.15 -46.49
N ALA A 730 27.85 15.08 -47.74
CA ALA A 730 27.66 13.83 -48.46
C ALA A 730 29.05 13.23 -48.76
N ILE A 731 29.38 12.10 -48.15
CA ILE A 731 30.57 11.34 -48.52
C ILE A 731 30.14 10.43 -49.68
N ILE A 732 30.45 10.81 -50.88
CA ILE A 732 30.53 9.86 -52.00
C ILE A 732 31.68 8.91 -51.65
N ALA A 733 31.41 7.61 -51.71
CA ALA A 733 32.35 6.56 -51.34
C ALA A 733 33.64 6.68 -52.14
N ASP A 734 34.63 7.36 -51.56
CA ASP A 734 35.97 7.38 -52.10
C ASP A 734 36.75 6.21 -51.52
N LYS A 735 37.21 5.31 -52.44
CA LYS A 735 38.05 4.20 -52.12
C LYS A 735 39.44 4.73 -51.70
N SER A 736 39.67 4.88 -50.43
CA SER A 736 41.04 5.10 -49.92
C SER A 736 41.65 3.76 -49.48
N PRO A 737 42.86 3.47 -49.93
CA PRO A 737 43.57 2.27 -49.56
C PRO A 737 44.47 2.56 -48.34
N SER A 738 43.95 2.52 -47.14
CA SER A 738 44.76 2.40 -45.92
C SER A 738 43.91 1.80 -44.83
N GLY A 739 44.29 0.62 -44.39
CA GLY A 739 43.55 -0.27 -43.53
C GLY A 739 43.47 0.17 -42.05
N GLU A 740 42.58 1.10 -41.75
CA GLU A 740 42.04 1.25 -40.40
C GLU A 740 40.52 1.22 -40.46
N PHE A 741 39.92 0.23 -39.85
CA PHE A 741 38.46 0.10 -39.73
C PHE A 741 37.92 1.21 -38.81
N ALA A 742 37.60 2.34 -39.38
CA ALA A 742 36.87 3.39 -38.68
C ALA A 742 35.43 2.89 -38.45
N SER A 743 35.08 2.64 -37.18
CA SER A 743 33.74 2.20 -36.80
C SER A 743 32.68 3.23 -37.14
N TRP A 744 31.57 2.76 -37.68
CA TRP A 744 30.38 3.57 -37.91
C TRP A 744 29.48 3.52 -36.69
N TYR A 745 28.86 4.63 -36.37
CA TYR A 745 27.88 4.72 -35.28
C TYR A 745 26.59 5.33 -35.82
N SER A 746 25.45 4.86 -35.35
CA SER A 746 24.19 5.58 -35.54
C SER A 746 24.25 6.95 -34.89
N VAL A 747 23.35 7.87 -35.23
CA VAL A 747 23.25 9.18 -34.58
C VAL A 747 22.96 9.10 -33.08
N SER A 748 22.49 7.93 -32.60
CA SER A 748 22.30 7.58 -31.19
C SER A 748 23.52 6.93 -30.51
N GLY A 749 24.67 6.83 -31.22
CA GLY A 749 25.92 6.29 -30.67
C GLY A 749 26.07 4.76 -30.70
N VAL A 750 25.15 4.04 -31.35
CA VAL A 750 25.23 2.58 -31.48
C VAL A 750 26.19 2.21 -32.63
N PRO A 751 27.18 1.28 -32.41
CA PRO A 751 28.05 0.80 -33.47
C PRO A 751 27.25 0.13 -34.61
N VAL A 752 27.63 0.41 -35.86
CA VAL A 752 26.97 -0.12 -37.05
C VAL A 752 28.03 -0.74 -37.99
N ASP A 753 27.94 -2.03 -38.22
CA ASP A 753 28.92 -2.74 -39.06
C ASP A 753 28.83 -2.35 -40.54
N LYS A 754 27.62 -2.09 -41.05
CA LYS A 754 27.36 -1.69 -42.44
C LYS A 754 26.28 -0.61 -42.46
N PRO A 755 26.64 0.69 -42.65
CA PRO A 755 25.65 1.74 -42.75
C PRO A 755 24.80 1.54 -44.05
N ARG A 756 23.50 1.80 -43.91
CA ARG A 756 22.52 1.84 -45.00
C ARG A 756 22.09 3.29 -45.22
N LYS A 757 21.15 3.53 -46.10
CA LYS A 757 20.65 4.88 -46.35
C LYS A 757 20.17 5.53 -45.04
N GLY A 758 20.84 6.59 -44.57
CA GLY A 758 20.57 7.27 -43.32
C GLY A 758 21.73 8.16 -42.86
N ILE A 759 21.56 8.81 -41.69
CA ILE A 759 22.60 9.64 -41.04
C ILE A 759 23.34 8.82 -40.00
N TYR A 760 24.66 8.76 -40.13
CA TYR A 760 25.57 8.06 -39.22
C TYR A 760 26.65 8.99 -38.68
N VAL A 761 27.37 8.57 -37.66
CA VAL A 761 28.54 9.26 -37.11
C VAL A 761 29.78 8.43 -37.43
N ARG A 762 30.79 9.04 -38.07
CA ARG A 762 32.10 8.46 -38.28
C ARG A 762 33.16 9.51 -37.93
N ASN A 763 34.14 9.13 -37.10
CA ASN A 763 35.16 10.02 -36.61
C ASN A 763 34.62 11.37 -36.02
N GLY A 764 33.52 11.27 -35.25
CA GLY A 764 32.89 12.45 -34.63
C GLY A 764 32.09 13.35 -35.56
N ARG A 765 31.98 13.04 -36.85
CA ARG A 765 31.21 13.81 -37.84
C ARG A 765 29.94 13.06 -38.29
N LYS A 766 28.85 13.80 -38.45
CA LYS A 766 27.62 13.26 -39.05
C LYS A 766 27.82 13.05 -40.56
N VAL A 767 27.47 11.88 -41.04
CA VAL A 767 27.60 11.45 -42.42
C VAL A 767 26.24 10.92 -42.89
N LEU A 768 25.81 11.39 -44.09
CA LEU A 768 24.62 10.86 -44.75
C LEU A 768 25.09 9.71 -45.70
N PHE A 769 24.45 8.53 -45.56
CA PHE A 769 24.78 7.34 -46.33
C PHE A 769 23.65 7.00 -47.32
#